data_8fe8a9363211e052efa76dfed6848317
#
_entry.id   8fe8a9363211e052efa76dfed6848317
#
_cell.length_a   1.000
_cell.length_b   1.000
_cell.length_c   1.000
_cell.angle_alpha   90.00
_cell.angle_beta   90.00
_cell.angle_gamma   90.00
#
_symmetry.space_group_name_H-M   'P 1'
#
loop_
_entity.id
_entity.type
_entity.pdbx_description
1 polymer ?
#
loop_
_entity_poly.entity_id
_entity_poly.type
_entity_poly.pdbx_seq_one_letter_code
_entity_poly.pdbx_strand_id
1 'polypeptide(L)'
;MSRLSKDTWKAARSCVQWLILAAIGIFVVQLFIERGSPPQFDRESWTQRDGFTAISYGSLTRDDKPGLNSRGQFAQHLAAIEKAGYQWITTDDILRFYRNNEPLPERALYLMMEGGRKDSVIFGQEIMARYGVHATLFTTTGTLKSWNNFFVTKSNVAALAKSPFWDVGSQGLGLQAINENMPDVTPGYFLTDFLRDPTGLPAETEEQMRARLAEYYKNSFEPLAKIMPDPPQAFVMMPANSFNAAMPFAVKEANQELAEQYFQLAFTREGTAFNSAVDDRFALTRVQIKPEWTEERLLEVLSLKTAARTRFSLADGDTADSWLAFRTKVEVAGQDVVLEPQSGLSDPVLLRGSNLWDNVSLSVGFAQKENVARYIYLRYATPSSFVRVTLQGARLLVHERVPGQGLYTVMDEIITTQPPWRFDILLKGNRLKVALGSKALGPGFMPVSPSVRQGAVALGTDDVEGYEGHFTALEIDRLPSLWRMEPASTAAQISSASADTTACIVPLTAEGADADRVSRQVLRARAGGSMTIAALAPGNLVLDDRALLIAPFSMEQSRKLWDGIMVQPLAQNSWSDVAATLKSIAAAGYRPVVRLSRDTAAALVASGVTLPAEHYLLDFRRDDIAASLWTPLAHRHNRNNFLYATADNSTLYSTGGN
;
A
#
# COMPACT_ATOMS: atom_id res chain seq x y z
N MET A 1 -50.50 39.70 60.38
CA MET A 1 -49.32 39.24 59.59
C MET A 1 -48.21 38.86 60.57
N SER A 2 -48.06 37.59 60.90
CA SER A 2 -47.04 37.08 61.84
C SER A 2 -45.62 37.20 61.19
N ARG A 3 -44.75 37.92 61.90
CA ARG A 3 -43.33 37.99 61.54
C ARG A 3 -42.71 36.55 61.65
N LEU A 4 -42.39 35.93 60.58
CA LEU A 4 -41.59 34.71 60.57
C LEU A 4 -40.33 34.94 61.43
N SER A 5 -40.04 34.02 62.36
CA SER A 5 -38.85 34.10 63.20
C SER A 5 -37.55 34.13 62.39
N LYS A 6 -36.49 34.76 62.93
CA LYS A 6 -35.18 34.80 62.27
C LYS A 6 -34.63 33.39 61.91
N ASP A 7 -35.07 32.39 62.65
CA ASP A 7 -34.63 31.01 62.46
C ASP A 7 -35.37 30.31 61.30
N THR A 8 -36.68 30.62 61.11
CA THR A 8 -37.43 30.16 59.93
C THR A 8 -36.90 30.79 58.65
N TRP A 9 -36.41 32.02 58.69
CA TRP A 9 -35.80 32.69 57.54
C TRP A 9 -34.43 32.10 57.20
N LYS A 10 -33.59 31.73 58.19
CA LYS A 10 -32.30 31.03 57.98
C LYS A 10 -32.53 29.64 57.42
N ALA A 11 -33.49 28.90 57.94
CA ALA A 11 -33.85 27.58 57.43
C ALA A 11 -34.31 27.63 55.96
N ALA A 12 -35.19 28.58 55.62
CA ALA A 12 -35.66 28.79 54.26
C ALA A 12 -34.51 29.14 53.30
N ARG A 13 -33.57 29.99 53.71
CA ARG A 13 -32.38 30.33 52.92
C ARG A 13 -31.46 29.12 52.70
N SER A 14 -31.27 28.32 53.75
CA SER A 14 -30.45 27.06 53.58
C SER A 14 -31.14 26.07 52.66
N CYS A 15 -32.45 25.90 52.73
CA CYS A 15 -33.19 25.03 51.78
C CYS A 15 -33.04 25.51 50.32
N VAL A 16 -33.15 26.80 50.07
CA VAL A 16 -32.96 27.39 48.74
C VAL A 16 -31.52 27.17 48.25
N GLN A 17 -30.52 27.32 49.12
CA GLN A 17 -29.12 27.05 48.78
C GLN A 17 -28.89 25.57 48.42
N TRP A 18 -29.46 24.63 49.17
CA TRP A 18 -29.38 23.20 48.86
C TRP A 18 -30.11 22.84 47.58
N LEU A 19 -31.25 23.45 47.26
CA LEU A 19 -31.98 23.27 46.01
C LEU A 19 -31.17 23.78 44.82
N ILE A 20 -30.50 24.92 44.95
CA ILE A 20 -29.62 25.46 43.90
C ILE A 20 -28.41 24.52 43.69
N LEU A 21 -27.77 24.04 44.77
CA LEU A 21 -26.67 23.09 44.67
C LEU A 21 -27.10 21.76 44.05
N ALA A 22 -28.28 21.26 44.40
CA ALA A 22 -28.85 20.06 43.81
C ALA A 22 -29.17 20.26 42.31
N ALA A 23 -29.74 21.39 41.92
CA ALA A 23 -30.01 21.75 40.54
C ALA A 23 -28.71 21.88 39.72
N ILE A 24 -27.66 22.49 40.28
CA ILE A 24 -26.32 22.55 39.67
C ILE A 24 -25.74 21.14 39.57
N GLY A 25 -25.88 20.32 40.61
CA GLY A 25 -25.43 18.93 40.60
C GLY A 25 -26.13 18.10 39.51
N ILE A 26 -27.45 18.23 39.40
CA ILE A 26 -28.25 17.56 38.34
C ILE A 26 -27.84 18.07 36.96
N PHE A 27 -27.67 19.37 36.79
CA PHE A 27 -27.21 19.97 35.54
C PHE A 27 -25.82 19.49 35.15
N VAL A 28 -24.89 19.41 36.10
CA VAL A 28 -23.55 18.83 35.87
C VAL A 28 -23.64 17.36 35.53
N VAL A 29 -24.50 16.58 36.23
CA VAL A 29 -24.72 15.16 35.91
C VAL A 29 -25.35 14.99 34.53
N GLN A 30 -26.32 15.83 34.15
CA GLN A 30 -26.90 15.81 32.79
C GLN A 30 -25.86 16.13 31.73
N LEU A 31 -24.96 17.10 31.95
CA LEU A 31 -23.82 17.37 31.06
C LEU A 31 -22.87 16.16 30.90
N PHE A 32 -22.84 15.27 31.90
CA PHE A 32 -22.08 14.01 31.81
C PHE A 32 -22.89 12.88 31.17
N ILE A 33 -24.20 12.86 31.30
CA ILE A 33 -25.10 11.86 30.69
C ILE A 33 -25.29 12.15 29.18
N GLU A 34 -25.31 13.41 28.76
CA GLU A 34 -25.37 13.81 27.34
C GLU A 34 -24.05 13.55 26.56
N ARG A 35 -23.00 13.03 27.22
CA ARG A 35 -21.71 12.74 26.57
C ARG A 35 -21.69 11.50 25.68
N GLY A 36 -22.84 11.00 25.27
CA GLY A 36 -22.97 9.87 24.36
C GLY A 36 -22.66 8.52 25.02
N SER A 37 -23.15 7.47 24.44
CA SER A 37 -22.80 6.11 24.86
C SER A 37 -21.41 5.73 24.36
N PRO A 38 -20.64 4.93 25.11
CA PRO A 38 -19.40 4.35 24.58
C PRO A 38 -19.64 3.63 23.26
N PRO A 39 -18.65 3.60 22.36
CA PRO A 39 -18.76 2.83 21.12
C PRO A 39 -19.16 1.39 21.40
N GLN A 40 -20.15 0.89 20.68
CA GLN A 40 -20.58 -0.50 20.75
C GLN A 40 -20.25 -1.18 19.43
N PHE A 41 -19.60 -2.32 19.52
CA PHE A 41 -19.19 -3.12 18.35
C PHE A 41 -19.90 -4.47 18.38
N ASP A 42 -20.77 -4.71 17.41
CA ASP A 42 -21.39 -6.03 17.20
C ASP A 42 -20.47 -6.91 16.35
N ARG A 43 -19.37 -7.34 16.97
CA ARG A 43 -18.32 -8.14 16.28
C ARG A 43 -18.80 -9.49 15.80
N GLU A 44 -19.86 -10.03 16.39
CA GLU A 44 -20.44 -11.31 15.99
C GLU A 44 -21.14 -11.25 14.62
N SER A 45 -21.62 -10.07 14.24
CA SER A 45 -22.22 -9.84 12.92
C SER A 45 -21.21 -9.61 11.80
N TRP A 46 -19.93 -9.46 12.10
CA TRP A 46 -18.91 -9.14 11.11
C TRP A 46 -18.54 -10.35 10.27
N THR A 47 -18.52 -10.19 8.95
CA THR A 47 -18.29 -11.28 8.00
C THR A 47 -17.22 -11.00 6.96
N GLN A 48 -16.87 -9.73 6.76
CA GLN A 48 -15.97 -9.29 5.68
C GLN A 48 -14.51 -9.57 6.03
N ARG A 49 -13.72 -10.04 5.08
CA ARG A 49 -12.31 -10.40 5.25
C ARG A 49 -11.38 -9.72 4.26
N ASP A 50 -11.89 -8.76 3.49
CA ASP A 50 -11.10 -8.11 2.43
C ASP A 50 -10.11 -7.10 3.00
N GLY A 51 -10.50 -6.36 4.04
CA GLY A 51 -9.66 -5.36 4.66
C GLY A 51 -10.42 -4.12 5.15
N PHE A 52 -9.69 -3.03 5.33
CA PHE A 52 -10.22 -1.77 5.88
C PHE A 52 -9.54 -0.55 5.27
N THR A 53 -10.18 0.60 5.44
CA THR A 53 -9.57 1.91 5.15
C THR A 53 -9.21 2.62 6.44
N ALA A 54 -8.05 3.26 6.50
CA ALA A 54 -7.67 4.16 7.58
C ALA A 54 -7.76 5.61 7.11
N ILE A 55 -8.38 6.48 7.91
CA ILE A 55 -8.42 7.94 7.69
C ILE A 55 -7.78 8.67 8.84
N SER A 56 -7.15 9.79 8.53
CA SER A 56 -6.35 10.55 9.49
C SER A 56 -6.66 12.04 9.43
N TYR A 57 -6.83 12.64 10.61
CA TYR A 57 -6.90 14.09 10.80
C TYR A 57 -5.67 14.57 11.56
N GLY A 58 -5.03 15.65 11.10
CA GLY A 58 -3.85 16.22 11.75
C GLY A 58 -4.18 17.11 12.96
N SER A 59 -5.32 17.82 12.92
CA SER A 59 -5.79 18.70 14.01
C SER A 59 -7.25 19.04 13.82
N LEU A 60 -7.93 19.41 14.91
CA LEU A 60 -9.27 19.97 14.86
C LEU A 60 -9.27 21.35 15.51
N THR A 61 -9.78 22.35 14.81
CA THR A 61 -9.92 23.70 15.34
C THR A 61 -11.36 23.98 15.71
N ARG A 62 -11.57 24.93 16.64
CA ARG A 62 -12.93 25.32 17.04
C ARG A 62 -13.71 25.89 15.87
N ASP A 63 -13.08 26.80 15.14
CA ASP A 63 -13.66 27.57 14.04
C ASP A 63 -12.90 27.25 12.74
N ASP A 64 -13.54 27.52 11.61
CA ASP A 64 -12.92 27.31 10.30
C ASP A 64 -11.69 28.21 10.14
N LYS A 65 -10.55 27.59 9.86
CA LYS A 65 -9.27 28.27 9.58
C LYS A 65 -8.65 27.70 8.31
N PRO A 66 -8.14 28.56 7.43
CA PRO A 66 -7.46 28.10 6.21
C PRO A 66 -6.36 27.08 6.52
N GLY A 67 -6.37 25.96 5.83
CA GLY A 67 -5.36 24.90 5.98
C GLY A 67 -5.49 24.01 7.21
N LEU A 68 -6.58 24.13 8.00
CA LEU A 68 -6.83 23.30 9.18
C LEU A 68 -8.27 22.74 9.17
N ASN A 69 -8.44 21.50 9.58
CA ASN A 69 -9.75 20.90 9.74
C ASN A 69 -10.48 21.52 10.94
N SER A 70 -11.76 21.86 10.79
CA SER A 70 -12.59 22.36 11.87
C SER A 70 -13.42 21.26 12.52
N ARG A 71 -13.87 21.51 13.76
CA ARG A 71 -14.83 20.63 14.42
C ARG A 71 -16.16 20.51 13.66
N GLY A 72 -16.57 21.58 12.96
CA GLY A 72 -17.78 21.59 12.14
C GLY A 72 -17.64 20.62 10.96
N GLN A 73 -16.57 20.76 10.21
CA GLN A 73 -16.23 19.83 9.11
C GLN A 73 -16.12 18.38 9.60
N PHE A 74 -15.46 18.16 10.73
CA PHE A 74 -15.33 16.82 11.29
C PHE A 74 -16.69 16.20 11.63
N ALA A 75 -17.62 16.97 12.22
CA ALA A 75 -18.97 16.50 12.50
C ALA A 75 -19.76 16.17 11.23
N GLN A 76 -19.65 17.00 10.19
CA GLN A 76 -20.26 16.74 8.87
C GLN A 76 -19.70 15.47 8.23
N HIS A 77 -18.38 15.30 8.27
CA HIS A 77 -17.72 14.09 7.77
C HIS A 77 -18.19 12.83 8.48
N LEU A 78 -18.29 12.84 9.83
CA LEU A 78 -18.76 11.67 10.57
C LEU A 78 -20.23 11.33 10.25
N ALA A 79 -21.08 12.35 10.13
CA ALA A 79 -22.48 12.15 9.73
C ALA A 79 -22.59 11.53 8.32
N ALA A 80 -21.79 12.00 7.38
CA ALA A 80 -21.77 11.47 6.02
C ALA A 80 -21.24 10.02 5.97
N ILE A 81 -20.20 9.71 6.74
CA ILE A 81 -19.61 8.36 6.88
C ILE A 81 -20.63 7.38 7.45
N GLU A 82 -21.32 7.75 8.54
CA GLU A 82 -22.37 6.94 9.15
C GLU A 82 -23.51 6.67 8.16
N LYS A 83 -24.02 7.74 7.50
CA LYS A 83 -25.08 7.63 6.49
C LYS A 83 -24.69 6.74 5.32
N ALA A 84 -23.41 6.70 4.95
CA ALA A 84 -22.87 5.84 3.90
C ALA A 84 -22.65 4.38 4.34
N GLY A 85 -22.95 4.04 5.60
CA GLY A 85 -22.88 2.68 6.13
C GLY A 85 -21.46 2.19 6.46
N TYR A 86 -20.51 3.11 6.66
CA TYR A 86 -19.19 2.73 7.18
C TYR A 86 -19.27 2.42 8.68
N GLN A 87 -18.49 1.43 9.11
CA GLN A 87 -18.44 1.00 10.50
C GLN A 87 -17.02 1.17 11.05
N TRP A 88 -16.95 1.66 12.28
CA TRP A 88 -15.68 1.93 12.94
C TRP A 88 -15.04 0.65 13.48
N ILE A 89 -13.71 0.60 13.42
CA ILE A 89 -12.90 -0.47 14.00
C ILE A 89 -11.81 0.11 14.90
N THR A 90 -11.31 -0.69 15.83
CA THR A 90 -10.25 -0.35 16.78
C THR A 90 -8.89 -0.91 16.34
N THR A 91 -7.82 -0.48 17.01
CA THR A 91 -6.49 -1.08 16.84
C THR A 91 -6.50 -2.60 17.09
N ASP A 92 -7.25 -3.05 18.11
CA ASP A 92 -7.38 -4.46 18.44
C ASP A 92 -8.12 -5.26 17.35
N ASP A 93 -9.14 -4.68 16.71
CA ASP A 93 -9.82 -5.31 15.58
C ASP A 93 -8.87 -5.52 14.39
N ILE A 94 -8.01 -4.54 14.08
CA ILE A 94 -6.98 -4.67 13.05
C ILE A 94 -5.99 -5.78 13.42
N LEU A 95 -5.57 -5.85 14.68
CA LEU A 95 -4.65 -6.89 15.12
C LEU A 95 -5.26 -8.29 15.03
N ARG A 96 -6.53 -8.46 15.42
CA ARG A 96 -7.25 -9.73 15.29
C ARG A 96 -7.44 -10.12 13.82
N PHE A 97 -7.76 -9.15 12.97
CA PHE A 97 -7.86 -9.38 11.53
C PHE A 97 -6.56 -9.94 10.94
N TYR A 98 -5.41 -9.32 11.23
CA TYR A 98 -4.13 -9.79 10.69
C TYR A 98 -3.59 -11.06 11.36
N ARG A 99 -3.82 -11.25 12.67
CA ARG A 99 -3.25 -12.37 13.43
C ARG A 99 -4.11 -13.62 13.40
N ASN A 100 -5.41 -13.43 13.53
CA ASN A 100 -6.35 -14.53 13.74
C ASN A 100 -7.24 -14.76 12.51
N ASN A 101 -7.10 -13.93 11.45
CA ASN A 101 -8.00 -13.90 10.31
C ASN A 101 -9.47 -13.68 10.73
N GLU A 102 -9.69 -12.90 11.80
CA GLU A 102 -11.04 -12.55 12.24
C GLU A 102 -11.68 -11.57 11.25
N PRO A 103 -12.99 -11.68 11.01
CA PRO A 103 -13.67 -10.78 10.07
C PRO A 103 -13.75 -9.37 10.61
N LEU A 104 -13.90 -8.41 9.68
CA LEU A 104 -14.20 -7.01 9.91
C LEU A 104 -15.65 -6.71 9.49
N PRO A 105 -16.20 -5.54 9.86
CA PRO A 105 -17.49 -5.12 9.35
C PRO A 105 -17.42 -4.77 7.86
N GLU A 106 -18.54 -4.81 7.19
CA GLU A 106 -18.67 -4.25 5.85
C GLU A 106 -18.29 -2.76 5.88
N ARG A 107 -17.45 -2.30 4.94
CA ARG A 107 -16.94 -0.92 4.92
C ARG A 107 -16.21 -0.51 6.21
N ALA A 108 -15.31 -1.36 6.69
CA ALA A 108 -14.50 -1.11 7.88
C ALA A 108 -13.65 0.16 7.77
N LEU A 109 -13.73 1.04 8.78
CA LEU A 109 -13.04 2.31 8.80
C LEU A 109 -12.31 2.53 10.13
N TYR A 110 -11.01 2.83 10.06
CA TYR A 110 -10.17 3.13 11.21
C TYR A 110 -9.89 4.62 11.30
N LEU A 111 -10.22 5.26 12.42
CA LEU A 111 -10.01 6.69 12.63
C LEU A 111 -8.73 6.98 13.39
N MET A 112 -7.89 7.83 12.80
CA MET A 112 -6.61 8.29 13.35
C MET A 112 -6.64 9.79 13.61
N MET A 113 -6.15 10.22 14.78
CA MET A 113 -5.87 11.61 15.10
C MET A 113 -4.36 11.77 15.28
N GLU A 114 -3.70 12.44 14.34
CA GLU A 114 -2.25 12.59 14.34
C GLU A 114 -1.78 13.90 14.99
N GLY A 115 -0.51 13.93 15.42
CA GLY A 115 0.15 15.11 15.95
C GLY A 115 0.02 15.30 17.46
N GLY A 116 -0.75 14.47 18.17
CA GLY A 116 -0.87 14.53 19.63
C GLY A 116 -1.42 15.87 20.18
N ARG A 117 -2.27 16.55 19.42
CA ARG A 117 -2.80 17.87 19.79
C ARG A 117 -3.97 17.76 20.77
N LYS A 118 -3.99 18.66 21.77
CA LYS A 118 -5.10 18.76 22.74
C LYS A 118 -6.42 19.15 22.10
N ASP A 119 -6.39 20.04 21.11
CA ASP A 119 -7.60 20.50 20.42
C ASP A 119 -8.30 19.34 19.70
N SER A 120 -7.56 18.41 19.09
CA SER A 120 -8.13 17.21 18.49
C SER A 120 -8.88 16.35 19.51
N VAL A 121 -8.33 16.21 20.72
CA VAL A 121 -9.00 15.47 21.81
C VAL A 121 -10.22 16.22 22.31
N ILE A 122 -10.10 17.51 22.62
CA ILE A 122 -11.18 18.32 23.22
C ILE A 122 -12.36 18.43 22.25
N PHE A 123 -12.12 18.78 21.00
CA PHE A 123 -13.19 18.98 20.01
C PHE A 123 -13.65 17.67 19.37
N GLY A 124 -12.75 16.69 19.22
CA GLY A 124 -13.09 15.38 18.67
C GLY A 124 -13.92 14.52 19.60
N GLN A 125 -13.59 14.48 20.90
CA GLN A 125 -14.26 13.65 21.89
C GLN A 125 -15.79 13.86 21.93
N GLU A 126 -16.24 15.11 21.96
CA GLU A 126 -17.66 15.44 21.99
C GLU A 126 -18.40 14.93 20.74
N ILE A 127 -17.78 15.11 19.58
CA ILE A 127 -18.37 14.71 18.31
C ILE A 127 -18.37 13.19 18.18
N MET A 128 -17.25 12.54 18.47
CA MET A 128 -17.13 11.09 18.44
C MET A 128 -18.14 10.38 19.34
N ALA A 129 -18.39 10.95 20.52
CA ALA A 129 -19.37 10.42 21.47
C ALA A 129 -20.81 10.43 20.92
N ARG A 130 -21.15 11.40 20.05
CA ARG A 130 -22.48 11.45 19.40
C ARG A 130 -22.69 10.36 18.36
N TYR A 131 -21.61 9.96 17.68
CA TYR A 131 -21.63 8.97 16.59
C TYR A 131 -21.12 7.59 17.02
N GLY A 132 -20.85 7.36 18.31
CA GLY A 132 -20.31 6.10 18.81
C GLY A 132 -18.97 5.72 18.18
N VAL A 133 -18.11 6.69 17.91
CA VAL A 133 -16.84 6.53 17.19
C VAL A 133 -15.70 6.26 18.16
N HIS A 134 -14.83 5.33 17.81
CA HIS A 134 -13.53 5.09 18.45
C HIS A 134 -12.41 5.61 17.56
N ALA A 135 -11.39 6.24 18.15
CA ALA A 135 -10.24 6.76 17.42
C ALA A 135 -8.92 6.39 18.12
N THR A 136 -7.84 6.36 17.35
CA THR A 136 -6.49 6.27 17.90
C THR A 136 -5.79 7.61 17.81
N LEU A 137 -5.36 8.14 18.97
CA LEU A 137 -4.54 9.33 19.05
C LEU A 137 -3.06 8.95 18.87
N PHE A 138 -2.44 9.44 17.82
CA PHE A 138 -1.00 9.31 17.62
C PHE A 138 -0.27 10.54 18.14
N THR A 139 0.61 10.34 19.11
CA THR A 139 1.36 11.43 19.76
C THR A 139 2.86 11.25 19.62
N THR A 140 3.58 12.38 19.54
CA THR A 140 5.04 12.39 19.51
C THR A 140 5.59 12.40 20.93
N THR A 141 6.54 11.54 21.23
CA THR A 141 7.17 11.47 22.56
C THR A 141 8.10 12.65 22.81
N GLY A 142 8.65 13.27 21.77
CA GLY A 142 9.47 14.48 21.90
C GLY A 142 8.72 15.71 22.44
N THR A 143 7.39 15.77 22.26
CA THR A 143 6.55 16.84 22.81
C THR A 143 5.87 16.48 24.14
N LEU A 144 6.05 15.25 24.61
CA LEU A 144 5.36 14.69 25.78
C LEU A 144 5.96 15.20 27.09
N LYS A 145 5.47 16.34 27.56
CA LYS A 145 5.90 17.01 28.79
C LYS A 145 4.85 16.87 29.91
N SER A 146 5.22 17.26 31.12
CA SER A 146 4.30 17.33 32.25
C SER A 146 3.24 18.40 32.07
N TRP A 147 3.57 19.48 31.34
CA TRP A 147 2.69 20.57 31.00
C TRP A 147 2.96 21.05 29.58
N ASN A 148 1.92 21.27 28.80
CA ASN A 148 1.98 21.78 27.45
C ASN A 148 0.65 22.46 27.09
N ASN A 149 0.69 23.58 26.37
CA ASN A 149 -0.52 24.31 25.97
C ASN A 149 -1.21 23.67 24.76
N PHE A 150 -0.44 23.13 23.82
CA PHE A 150 -0.93 22.68 22.52
C PHE A 150 -1.01 21.15 22.41
N PHE A 151 -0.03 20.45 22.98
CA PHE A 151 0.08 19.00 22.87
C PHE A 151 -0.38 18.30 24.13
N VAL A 152 -0.83 17.06 24.00
CA VAL A 152 -1.20 16.21 25.13
C VAL A 152 -0.02 16.03 26.08
N THR A 153 -0.33 16.01 27.37
CA THR A 153 0.66 15.78 28.44
C THR A 153 0.66 14.32 28.86
N LYS A 154 1.62 13.93 29.68
CA LYS A 154 1.67 12.57 30.28
C LYS A 154 0.36 12.19 30.97
N SER A 155 -0.25 13.12 31.73
CA SER A 155 -1.53 12.88 32.39
C SER A 155 -2.70 12.76 31.41
N ASN A 156 -2.69 13.52 30.30
CA ASN A 156 -3.70 13.36 29.26
C ASN A 156 -3.60 11.99 28.61
N VAL A 157 -2.40 11.53 28.26
CA VAL A 157 -2.17 10.19 27.66
C VAL A 157 -2.65 9.09 28.60
N ALA A 158 -2.29 9.17 29.91
CA ALA A 158 -2.75 8.19 30.90
C ALA A 158 -4.28 8.16 31.09
N ALA A 159 -4.95 9.29 30.90
CA ALA A 159 -6.41 9.37 30.94
C ALA A 159 -7.06 8.83 29.66
N LEU A 160 -6.51 9.15 28.50
CA LEU A 160 -7.00 8.69 27.19
C LEU A 160 -6.87 7.17 27.05
N ALA A 161 -5.75 6.58 27.47
CA ALA A 161 -5.53 5.14 27.44
C ALA A 161 -6.52 4.34 28.32
N LYS A 162 -7.33 5.00 29.15
CA LYS A 162 -8.42 4.39 29.94
C LYS A 162 -9.80 4.73 29.41
N SER A 163 -9.88 5.52 28.36
CA SER A 163 -11.13 5.97 27.77
C SER A 163 -11.67 4.95 26.77
N PRO A 164 -12.97 4.64 26.77
CA PRO A 164 -13.55 3.73 25.77
C PRO A 164 -13.59 4.33 24.36
N PHE A 165 -13.26 5.61 24.20
CA PHE A 165 -13.27 6.30 22.90
C PHE A 165 -11.89 6.39 22.25
N TRP A 166 -10.82 6.05 22.98
CA TRP A 166 -9.48 6.30 22.52
C TRP A 166 -8.53 5.13 22.73
N ASP A 167 -7.80 4.80 21.66
CA ASP A 167 -6.48 4.18 21.77
C ASP A 167 -5.40 5.28 21.71
N VAL A 168 -4.18 4.93 22.15
CA VAL A 168 -3.03 5.82 22.01
C VAL A 168 -1.90 5.06 21.29
N GLY A 169 -1.45 5.64 20.20
CA GLY A 169 -0.32 5.17 19.40
C GLY A 169 0.86 6.16 19.41
N SER A 170 1.97 5.75 18.87
CA SER A 170 3.16 6.58 18.72
C SER A 170 3.29 7.16 17.32
N GLN A 171 3.65 8.44 17.24
CA GLN A 171 4.09 9.12 16.01
C GLN A 171 5.59 9.45 16.06
N GLY A 172 6.36 8.68 16.79
CA GLY A 172 7.80 8.86 16.95
C GLY A 172 8.19 10.00 17.88
N LEU A 173 9.42 10.47 17.77
CA LEU A 173 9.94 11.62 18.53
C LEU A 173 9.45 12.96 18.00
N GLY A 174 9.07 13.02 16.75
CA GLY A 174 8.74 14.21 15.97
C GLY A 174 9.50 14.24 14.67
N LEU A 175 9.19 15.20 13.83
CA LEU A 175 9.90 15.40 12.57
C LEU A 175 11.28 16.00 12.86
N GLN A 176 12.33 15.34 12.36
CA GLN A 176 13.71 15.77 12.46
C GLN A 176 14.29 15.80 11.05
N ALA A 177 14.55 16.99 10.54
CA ALA A 177 15.27 17.16 9.30
C ALA A 177 16.77 16.90 9.54
N ILE A 178 17.43 16.31 8.54
CA ILE A 178 18.87 16.06 8.52
C ILE A 178 19.45 16.56 7.20
N ASN A 179 20.75 16.78 7.16
CA ASN A 179 21.47 17.22 5.96
C ASN A 179 21.03 18.63 5.45
N GLU A 180 20.48 19.49 6.33
CA GLU A 180 19.81 20.75 5.95
C GLU A 180 20.77 21.83 5.42
N ASN A 181 22.03 21.84 5.84
CA ASN A 181 22.99 22.92 5.55
C ASN A 181 24.07 22.50 4.55
N MET A 182 23.77 21.56 3.67
CA MET A 182 24.73 21.05 2.70
C MET A 182 24.45 21.60 1.32
N PRO A 183 25.40 22.32 0.68
CA PRO A 183 25.29 22.70 -0.72
C PRO A 183 25.11 21.41 -1.56
N ASP A 184 24.22 21.47 -2.53
CA ASP A 184 23.98 20.39 -3.50
C ASP A 184 23.41 19.06 -2.94
N VAL A 185 23.05 19.00 -1.65
CA VAL A 185 22.39 17.84 -1.04
C VAL A 185 20.95 18.19 -0.70
N THR A 186 20.01 17.42 -1.21
CA THR A 186 18.59 17.56 -0.83
C THR A 186 18.44 17.22 0.65
N PRO A 187 17.85 18.09 1.49
CA PRO A 187 17.56 17.78 2.88
C PRO A 187 16.74 16.48 3.00
N GLY A 188 17.14 15.61 3.91
CA GLY A 188 16.44 14.38 4.24
C GLY A 188 15.79 14.46 5.62
N TYR A 189 15.20 13.36 6.03
CA TYR A 189 14.63 13.23 7.38
C TYR A 189 15.27 12.05 8.12
N PHE A 190 15.29 12.14 9.44
CA PHE A 190 15.99 11.23 10.34
C PHE A 190 15.65 9.74 10.11
N LEU A 191 14.40 9.45 9.74
CA LEU A 191 13.94 8.08 9.47
C LEU A 191 14.09 7.64 8.01
N THR A 192 14.42 8.54 7.08
CA THR A 192 14.34 8.22 5.64
C THR A 192 15.67 8.28 4.91
N ASP A 193 16.74 8.75 5.55
CA ASP A 193 18.02 8.89 4.90
C ASP A 193 19.20 8.57 5.84
N PHE A 194 20.38 8.40 5.26
CA PHE A 194 21.66 8.39 5.96
C PHE A 194 22.07 9.83 6.34
N LEU A 195 22.81 9.94 7.45
CA LEU A 195 23.57 11.16 7.70
C LEU A 195 24.65 11.28 6.64
N ARG A 196 24.81 12.47 6.07
CA ARG A 196 25.75 12.75 4.98
C ARG A 196 26.83 13.70 5.41
N ASP A 197 27.99 13.55 4.82
CA ASP A 197 29.08 14.52 4.95
C ASP A 197 28.89 15.71 3.98
N PRO A 198 29.69 16.77 4.07
CA PRO A 198 29.58 17.94 3.18
C PRO A 198 29.76 17.64 1.68
N THR A 199 30.26 16.47 1.32
CA THR A 199 30.39 16.01 -0.07
C THR A 199 29.16 15.25 -0.56
N GLY A 200 28.16 15.03 0.33
CA GLY A 200 26.93 14.31 0.01
C GLY A 200 27.04 12.78 0.16
N LEU A 201 28.21 12.26 0.58
CA LEU A 201 28.40 10.84 0.84
C LEU A 201 27.88 10.47 2.25
N PRO A 202 27.47 9.20 2.48
CA PRO A 202 27.07 8.76 3.80
C PRO A 202 28.21 8.99 4.83
N ALA A 203 27.91 9.72 5.92
CA ALA A 203 28.81 9.97 7.03
C ALA A 203 28.69 8.90 8.13
N GLU A 204 27.78 7.96 7.98
CA GLU A 204 27.58 6.84 8.90
C GLU A 204 27.57 5.51 8.13
N THR A 205 28.01 4.43 8.80
CA THR A 205 27.87 3.07 8.28
C THR A 205 26.43 2.60 8.42
N GLU A 206 26.06 1.50 7.76
CA GLU A 206 24.74 0.88 7.95
C GLU A 206 24.50 0.49 9.41
N GLU A 207 25.52 -0.03 10.11
CA GLU A 207 25.41 -0.39 11.52
C GLU A 207 25.15 0.85 12.40
N GLN A 208 25.83 1.96 12.14
CA GLN A 208 25.62 3.22 12.86
C GLN A 208 24.23 3.79 12.56
N MET A 209 23.76 3.73 11.33
CA MET A 209 22.39 4.12 10.95
C MET A 209 21.37 3.24 11.69
N ARG A 210 21.53 1.92 11.70
CA ARG A 210 20.65 0.99 12.44
C ARG A 210 20.63 1.28 13.93
N ALA A 211 21.77 1.55 14.55
CA ALA A 211 21.86 1.92 15.97
C ALA A 211 21.13 3.24 16.25
N ARG A 212 21.30 4.25 15.41
CA ARG A 212 20.60 5.54 15.48
C ARG A 212 19.08 5.38 15.36
N LEU A 213 18.62 4.58 14.44
CA LEU A 213 17.19 4.29 14.27
C LEU A 213 16.64 3.48 15.45
N ALA A 214 17.38 2.49 15.96
CA ALA A 214 16.98 1.70 17.13
C ALA A 214 16.74 2.59 18.36
N GLU A 215 17.61 3.57 18.60
CA GLU A 215 17.44 4.53 19.68
C GLU A 215 16.20 5.42 19.45
N TYR A 216 15.94 5.84 18.21
CA TYR A 216 14.73 6.59 17.86
C TYR A 216 13.46 5.78 18.18
N TYR A 217 13.37 4.53 17.75
CA TYR A 217 12.21 3.67 18.01
C TYR A 217 12.03 3.38 19.50
N LYS A 218 13.11 3.10 20.23
CA LYS A 218 13.10 2.92 21.68
C LYS A 218 12.53 4.16 22.38
N ASN A 219 13.02 5.35 22.03
CA ASN A 219 12.57 6.60 22.62
C ASN A 219 11.16 7.01 22.14
N SER A 220 10.68 6.44 21.05
CA SER A 220 9.31 6.61 20.56
C SER A 220 8.31 5.69 21.29
N PHE A 221 8.76 4.61 21.89
CA PHE A 221 7.94 3.59 22.54
C PHE A 221 7.95 3.71 24.08
N GLU A 222 9.14 3.67 24.69
CA GLU A 222 9.27 3.55 26.16
C GLU A 222 8.57 4.65 26.97
N PRO A 223 8.60 5.94 26.58
CA PRO A 223 7.91 6.98 27.35
C PRO A 223 6.40 6.77 27.43
N LEU A 224 5.78 6.23 26.37
CA LEU A 224 4.35 5.90 26.33
C LEU A 224 4.08 4.62 27.14
N ALA A 225 4.87 3.58 26.95
CA ALA A 225 4.73 2.32 27.68
C ALA A 225 4.85 2.49 29.21
N LYS A 226 5.57 3.51 29.69
CA LYS A 226 5.71 3.81 31.13
C LYS A 226 4.50 4.49 31.74
N ILE A 227 3.60 5.08 30.96
CA ILE A 227 2.46 5.86 31.45
C ILE A 227 1.10 5.27 31.08
N MET A 228 1.06 4.35 30.15
CA MET A 228 -0.16 3.66 29.71
C MET A 228 -0.31 2.32 30.46
N PRO A 229 -1.56 1.85 30.71
CA PRO A 229 -1.78 0.51 31.27
C PRO A 229 -1.23 -0.60 30.37
N ASP A 230 -1.46 -0.47 29.07
CA ASP A 230 -0.91 -1.35 28.04
C ASP A 230 0.03 -0.57 27.12
N PRO A 231 1.14 -1.15 26.65
CA PRO A 231 2.06 -0.47 25.76
C PRO A 231 1.38 -0.03 24.45
N PRO A 232 1.87 1.04 23.79
CA PRO A 232 1.33 1.47 22.51
C PRO A 232 1.50 0.38 21.46
N GLN A 233 0.40 -0.03 20.81
CA GLN A 233 0.42 -1.12 19.83
C GLN A 233 0.67 -0.62 18.41
N ALA A 234 0.26 0.63 18.11
CA ALA A 234 0.32 1.19 16.78
C ALA A 234 1.38 2.28 16.66
N PHE A 235 2.05 2.29 15.52
CA PHE A 235 2.99 3.33 15.12
C PHE A 235 2.54 3.99 13.82
N VAL A 236 2.73 5.30 13.68
CA VAL A 236 2.51 6.00 12.42
C VAL A 236 3.70 6.88 12.07
N MET A 237 4.19 6.74 10.86
CA MET A 237 5.20 7.66 10.32
C MET A 237 4.55 8.99 9.92
N MET A 238 5.21 10.09 10.23
CA MET A 238 4.82 11.39 9.69
C MET A 238 4.89 11.37 8.16
N PRO A 239 4.09 12.18 7.44
CA PRO A 239 4.09 12.20 5.97
C PRO A 239 5.48 12.33 5.35
N ALA A 240 6.31 13.20 5.92
CA ALA A 240 7.69 13.40 5.45
C ALA A 240 8.62 12.20 5.70
N ASN A 241 8.27 11.32 6.65
CA ASN A 241 9.00 10.09 6.95
C ASN A 241 8.38 8.85 6.29
N SER A 242 7.31 9.01 5.50
CA SER A 242 6.64 7.88 4.87
C SER A 242 7.55 7.17 3.88
N PHE A 243 7.43 5.86 3.81
CA PHE A 243 8.21 5.06 2.87
C PHE A 243 7.92 5.46 1.43
N ASN A 244 8.97 5.67 0.68
CA ASN A 244 8.90 6.00 -0.74
C ASN A 244 10.01 5.28 -1.53
N ALA A 245 9.94 5.35 -2.85
CA ALA A 245 10.89 4.65 -3.72
C ALA A 245 12.32 5.24 -3.68
N ALA A 246 12.49 6.47 -3.21
CA ALA A 246 13.80 7.12 -3.09
C ALA A 246 14.51 6.76 -1.77
N MET A 247 13.80 6.15 -0.81
CA MET A 247 14.39 5.72 0.47
C MET A 247 15.41 4.62 0.21
N PRO A 248 16.65 4.73 0.73
CA PRO A 248 17.64 3.68 0.63
C PRO A 248 17.13 2.36 1.22
N PHE A 249 17.40 1.25 0.55
CA PHE A 249 16.86 -0.05 0.94
C PHE A 249 17.22 -0.43 2.39
N ALA A 250 18.49 -0.25 2.80
CA ALA A 250 18.93 -0.54 4.17
C ALA A 250 18.18 0.30 5.23
N VAL A 251 17.85 1.55 4.91
CA VAL A 251 17.07 2.43 5.81
C VAL A 251 15.62 1.93 5.92
N LYS A 252 15.03 1.52 4.80
CA LYS A 252 13.68 0.96 4.78
C LYS A 252 13.60 -0.34 5.58
N GLU A 253 14.55 -1.26 5.35
CA GLU A 253 14.63 -2.54 6.06
C GLU A 253 14.78 -2.33 7.56
N ALA A 254 15.71 -1.46 7.98
CA ALA A 254 15.93 -1.15 9.39
C ALA A 254 14.67 -0.55 10.06
N ASN A 255 13.96 0.36 9.39
CA ASN A 255 12.70 0.88 9.92
C ASN A 255 11.63 -0.20 10.07
N GLN A 256 11.53 -1.12 9.12
CA GLN A 256 10.56 -2.21 9.14
C GLN A 256 10.82 -3.17 10.31
N GLU A 257 12.07 -3.62 10.45
CA GLU A 257 12.53 -4.50 11.55
C GLU A 257 12.31 -3.85 12.94
N LEU A 258 12.66 -2.57 13.07
CA LEU A 258 12.50 -1.84 14.33
C LEU A 258 11.04 -1.53 14.66
N ALA A 259 10.21 -1.21 13.65
CA ALA A 259 8.77 -1.05 13.88
C ALA A 259 8.16 -2.37 14.39
N GLU A 260 8.57 -3.52 13.83
CA GLU A 260 8.12 -4.84 14.26
C GLU A 260 8.61 -5.20 15.68
N GLN A 261 9.82 -4.77 16.04
CA GLN A 261 10.36 -5.01 17.37
C GLN A 261 9.61 -4.31 18.49
N TYR A 262 9.13 -3.08 18.25
CA TYR A 262 8.53 -2.24 19.29
C TYR A 262 7.00 -2.18 19.22
N PHE A 263 6.41 -2.28 18.03
CA PHE A 263 4.97 -2.12 17.83
C PHE A 263 4.33 -3.38 17.24
N GLN A 264 3.02 -3.40 17.18
CA GLN A 264 2.26 -4.53 16.66
C GLN A 264 1.74 -4.29 15.24
N LEU A 265 1.62 -3.01 14.85
CA LEU A 265 1.31 -2.57 13.49
C LEU A 265 1.91 -1.18 13.23
N ALA A 266 2.14 -0.85 11.96
CA ALA A 266 2.67 0.44 11.56
C ALA A 266 2.05 0.97 10.27
N PHE A 267 1.69 2.26 10.29
CA PHE A 267 1.26 3.02 9.12
C PHE A 267 2.46 3.78 8.58
N THR A 268 3.10 3.24 7.55
CA THR A 268 4.38 3.72 7.01
C THR A 268 4.24 4.45 5.68
N ARG A 269 3.05 4.41 5.06
CA ARG A 269 2.81 5.03 3.76
C ARG A 269 1.56 5.90 3.79
N GLU A 270 1.63 7.01 3.09
CA GLU A 270 0.45 7.70 2.61
C GLU A 270 0.02 7.08 1.29
N GLY A 271 -1.26 7.01 1.07
CA GLY A 271 -1.69 6.46 -0.19
C GLY A 271 -3.20 6.35 -0.32
N THR A 272 -3.56 5.87 -1.46
CA THR A 272 -4.94 5.63 -1.84
C THR A 272 -5.32 4.16 -1.70
N ALA A 273 -4.42 3.33 -1.21
CA ALA A 273 -4.62 1.90 -1.11
C ALA A 273 -5.58 1.52 0.02
N PHE A 274 -6.33 0.48 -0.22
CA PHE A 274 -7.09 -0.25 0.76
C PHE A 274 -6.14 -1.18 1.52
N ASN A 275 -6.21 -1.24 2.85
CA ASN A 275 -5.39 -2.15 3.66
C ASN A 275 -6.04 -3.53 3.64
N SER A 276 -5.58 -4.39 2.76
CA SER A 276 -6.15 -5.72 2.55
C SER A 276 -5.55 -6.77 3.50
N ALA A 277 -6.20 -7.93 3.57
CA ALA A 277 -5.72 -9.08 4.35
C ALA A 277 -4.32 -9.58 3.95
N VAL A 278 -3.86 -9.21 2.75
CA VAL A 278 -2.56 -9.62 2.21
C VAL A 278 -1.48 -8.55 2.39
N ASP A 279 -1.82 -7.36 2.87
CA ASP A 279 -0.83 -6.32 3.14
C ASP A 279 -0.04 -6.63 4.40
N ASP A 280 1.20 -6.15 4.42
CA ASP A 280 2.03 -6.20 5.62
C ASP A 280 1.49 -5.21 6.66
N ARG A 281 1.19 -5.71 7.86
CA ARG A 281 0.71 -4.88 8.98
C ARG A 281 1.72 -3.83 9.44
N PHE A 282 2.99 -3.92 9.00
CA PHE A 282 4.03 -2.91 9.24
C PHE A 282 4.26 -1.99 8.03
N ALA A 283 3.42 -2.07 7.03
CA ALA A 283 3.43 -1.21 5.85
C ALA A 283 2.03 -0.71 5.46
N LEU A 284 1.16 -0.50 6.45
CA LEU A 284 -0.20 -0.03 6.25
C LEU A 284 -0.23 1.40 5.69
N THR A 285 -1.33 1.72 5.03
CA THR A 285 -1.58 3.03 4.44
C THR A 285 -2.74 3.73 5.12
N ARG A 286 -2.75 5.05 5.05
CA ARG A 286 -3.87 5.88 5.50
C ARG A 286 -4.16 6.99 4.51
N VAL A 287 -5.35 7.54 4.58
CA VAL A 287 -5.77 8.71 3.82
C VAL A 287 -5.78 9.91 4.77
N GLN A 288 -4.95 10.90 4.51
CA GLN A 288 -5.00 12.15 5.25
C GLN A 288 -6.14 13.03 4.74
N ILE A 289 -7.05 13.38 5.63
CA ILE A 289 -8.17 14.26 5.32
C ILE A 289 -7.66 15.69 5.20
N LYS A 290 -7.94 16.30 4.07
CA LYS A 290 -7.53 17.68 3.81
C LYS A 290 -8.60 18.68 4.24
N PRO A 291 -8.20 19.88 4.69
CA PRO A 291 -9.13 20.90 5.17
C PRO A 291 -10.14 21.39 4.12
N GLU A 292 -9.79 21.29 2.83
CA GLU A 292 -10.66 21.68 1.73
C GLU A 292 -11.66 20.59 1.29
N TRP A 293 -11.66 19.42 1.91
CA TRP A 293 -12.56 18.35 1.51
C TRP A 293 -13.97 18.56 2.06
N THR A 294 -14.96 18.49 1.16
CA THR A 294 -16.38 18.37 1.52
C THR A 294 -16.72 16.93 1.88
N GLU A 295 -17.94 16.71 2.38
CA GLU A 295 -18.46 15.37 2.67
C GLU A 295 -18.49 14.49 1.40
N GLU A 296 -18.92 15.06 0.27
CA GLU A 296 -18.97 14.37 -1.01
C GLU A 296 -17.57 13.93 -1.42
N ARG A 297 -16.58 14.84 -1.30
CA ARG A 297 -15.19 14.50 -1.65
C ARG A 297 -14.61 13.41 -0.76
N LEU A 298 -14.92 13.45 0.53
CA LEU A 298 -14.52 12.38 1.45
C LEU A 298 -15.13 11.04 1.03
N LEU A 299 -16.43 11.00 0.77
CA LEU A 299 -17.12 9.78 0.36
C LEU A 299 -16.62 9.25 -0.99
N GLU A 300 -16.33 10.12 -1.94
CA GLU A 300 -15.66 9.74 -3.19
C GLU A 300 -14.33 9.04 -2.92
N VAL A 301 -13.46 9.64 -2.12
CA VAL A 301 -12.17 9.04 -1.78
C VAL A 301 -12.36 7.70 -1.07
N LEU A 302 -13.27 7.60 -0.12
CA LEU A 302 -13.55 6.35 0.59
C LEU A 302 -14.12 5.27 -0.33
N SER A 303 -14.98 5.63 -1.26
CA SER A 303 -15.59 4.68 -2.19
C SER A 303 -14.60 4.00 -3.14
N LEU A 304 -13.37 4.56 -3.27
CA LEU A 304 -12.28 3.93 -3.99
C LEU A 304 -11.59 2.82 -3.21
N LYS A 305 -11.73 2.83 -1.89
CA LYS A 305 -11.06 1.91 -0.99
C LYS A 305 -11.96 0.68 -0.82
N THR A 306 -12.07 -0.08 -1.89
CA THR A 306 -12.92 -1.26 -1.97
C THR A 306 -12.08 -2.50 -2.25
N ALA A 307 -12.69 -3.66 -2.06
CA ALA A 307 -12.14 -4.94 -2.47
C ALA A 307 -11.67 -4.95 -3.93
N ALA A 308 -10.66 -5.75 -4.20
CA ALA A 308 -10.05 -5.82 -5.53
C ALA A 308 -11.07 -6.30 -6.57
N ARG A 309 -11.18 -5.53 -7.64
CA ARG A 309 -11.88 -5.94 -8.87
C ARG A 309 -10.96 -6.84 -9.70
N THR A 310 -11.54 -7.71 -10.52
CA THR A 310 -10.76 -8.57 -11.44
C THR A 310 -10.96 -8.22 -12.91
N ARG A 311 -12.04 -7.52 -13.27
CA ARG A 311 -12.39 -7.18 -14.65
C ARG A 311 -13.19 -5.88 -14.74
N PHE A 312 -13.09 -5.19 -15.88
CA PHE A 312 -14.00 -4.15 -16.33
C PHE A 312 -14.48 -4.49 -17.75
N SER A 313 -15.80 -4.48 -17.95
CA SER A 313 -16.39 -4.70 -19.27
C SER A 313 -17.77 -4.04 -19.36
N LEU A 314 -17.95 -3.20 -20.37
CA LEU A 314 -19.25 -2.58 -20.63
C LEU A 314 -20.31 -3.63 -21.02
N ALA A 315 -19.90 -4.73 -21.64
CA ALA A 315 -20.80 -5.84 -21.98
C ALA A 315 -21.34 -6.57 -20.74
N ASP A 316 -20.59 -6.54 -19.63
CA ASP A 316 -20.98 -7.15 -18.36
C ASP A 316 -21.77 -6.18 -17.45
N GLY A 317 -22.11 -4.97 -17.95
CA GLY A 317 -22.92 -3.98 -17.25
C GLY A 317 -22.15 -2.97 -16.41
N ASP A 318 -20.84 -2.86 -16.59
CA ASP A 318 -20.06 -1.79 -15.97
C ASP A 318 -20.50 -0.41 -16.47
N THR A 319 -20.48 0.57 -15.57
CA THR A 319 -21.00 1.93 -15.79
C THR A 319 -19.93 2.98 -15.46
N ALA A 320 -20.31 4.26 -15.58
CA ALA A 320 -19.48 5.38 -15.14
C ALA A 320 -19.09 5.29 -13.65
N ASP A 321 -19.92 4.66 -12.81
CA ASP A 321 -19.64 4.45 -11.39
C ASP A 321 -18.45 3.50 -11.13
N SER A 322 -18.04 2.74 -12.15
CA SER A 322 -16.81 1.93 -12.09
C SER A 322 -15.54 2.79 -12.07
N TRP A 323 -15.65 4.06 -12.37
CA TRP A 323 -14.53 4.99 -12.46
C TRP A 323 -14.55 6.05 -11.37
N LEU A 324 -13.36 6.42 -10.91
CA LEU A 324 -13.16 7.58 -10.06
C LEU A 324 -12.65 8.73 -10.89
N ALA A 325 -13.41 9.78 -10.94
CA ALA A 325 -13.06 11.03 -11.57
C ALA A 325 -13.07 12.17 -10.54
N PHE A 326 -12.16 13.11 -10.66
CA PHE A 326 -12.10 14.28 -9.77
C PHE A 326 -12.44 15.57 -10.50
N ARG A 327 -11.75 15.83 -11.61
CA ARG A 327 -11.94 17.03 -12.45
C ARG A 327 -12.19 16.66 -13.91
N THR A 328 -12.64 15.46 -14.11
CA THR A 328 -13.00 14.91 -15.42
C THR A 328 -14.37 14.28 -15.26
N LYS A 329 -15.34 14.67 -16.03
CA LYS A 329 -16.64 13.98 -16.10
C LYS A 329 -16.45 12.67 -16.85
N VAL A 330 -17.05 11.61 -16.36
CA VAL A 330 -17.05 10.30 -17.01
C VAL A 330 -18.48 9.94 -17.38
N GLU A 331 -18.69 9.60 -18.62
CA GLU A 331 -19.95 9.06 -19.11
C GLU A 331 -19.72 7.71 -19.80
N VAL A 332 -20.71 6.86 -19.76
CA VAL A 332 -20.75 5.64 -20.57
C VAL A 332 -21.88 5.78 -21.57
N ALA A 333 -21.53 5.89 -22.83
CA ALA A 333 -22.46 6.05 -23.94
C ALA A 333 -22.34 4.84 -24.89
N GLY A 334 -23.26 3.89 -24.76
CA GLY A 334 -23.23 2.66 -25.54
C GLY A 334 -22.00 1.80 -25.21
N GLN A 335 -21.03 1.71 -26.13
CA GLN A 335 -19.77 0.98 -25.94
C GLN A 335 -18.58 1.92 -25.66
N ASP A 336 -18.83 3.19 -25.42
CA ASP A 336 -17.79 4.19 -25.19
C ASP A 336 -17.73 4.60 -23.72
N VAL A 337 -16.52 4.66 -23.18
CA VAL A 337 -16.20 5.46 -22.00
C VAL A 337 -15.75 6.83 -22.51
N VAL A 338 -16.49 7.86 -22.14
CA VAL A 338 -16.26 9.24 -22.59
C VAL A 338 -15.74 10.06 -21.43
N LEU A 339 -14.62 10.74 -21.64
CA LEU A 339 -13.99 11.64 -20.67
C LEU A 339 -14.10 13.08 -21.13
N GLU A 340 -14.72 13.94 -20.33
CA GLU A 340 -14.82 15.37 -20.53
C GLU A 340 -14.04 16.10 -19.41
N PRO A 341 -12.86 16.69 -19.70
CA PRO A 341 -12.11 17.47 -18.72
C PRO A 341 -12.91 18.69 -18.27
N GLN A 342 -12.92 18.96 -16.97
CA GLN A 342 -13.57 20.13 -16.39
C GLN A 342 -12.52 21.07 -15.79
N SER A 343 -12.46 22.32 -16.31
CA SER A 343 -11.67 23.44 -15.75
C SER A 343 -10.17 23.28 -15.60
N GLY A 344 -9.43 23.20 -16.68
CA GLY A 344 -8.01 23.59 -16.71
C GLY A 344 -7.01 22.62 -16.06
N LEU A 345 -7.43 21.44 -15.59
CA LEU A 345 -6.57 20.41 -15.02
C LEU A 345 -7.21 19.03 -15.22
N SER A 346 -6.66 18.18 -16.08
CA SER A 346 -7.14 16.82 -16.24
C SER A 346 -6.40 15.88 -15.31
N ASP A 347 -7.12 15.31 -14.35
CA ASP A 347 -6.62 14.20 -13.54
C ASP A 347 -6.94 12.87 -14.22
N PRO A 348 -6.07 11.86 -14.12
CA PRO A 348 -6.43 10.52 -14.58
C PRO A 348 -7.66 9.99 -13.85
N VAL A 349 -8.53 9.37 -14.61
CA VAL A 349 -9.75 8.71 -14.13
C VAL A 349 -9.42 7.27 -13.80
N LEU A 350 -9.53 6.87 -12.54
CA LEU A 350 -9.05 5.59 -12.03
C LEU A 350 -10.14 4.52 -12.05
N LEU A 351 -9.84 3.32 -12.55
CA LEU A 351 -10.73 2.17 -12.41
C LEU A 351 -10.77 1.71 -10.95
N ARG A 352 -11.97 1.74 -10.34
CA ARG A 352 -12.17 1.34 -8.94
C ARG A 352 -11.79 -0.12 -8.72
N GLY A 353 -11.08 -0.42 -7.63
CA GLY A 353 -10.67 -1.76 -7.26
C GLY A 353 -9.50 -2.35 -8.08
N SER A 354 -8.84 -1.54 -8.93
CA SER A 354 -7.66 -1.96 -9.68
C SER A 354 -6.32 -1.55 -9.04
N ASN A 355 -6.33 -0.97 -7.86
CA ASN A 355 -5.15 -0.37 -7.23
C ASN A 355 -3.98 -1.33 -6.98
N LEU A 356 -4.28 -2.64 -6.89
CA LEU A 356 -3.29 -3.69 -6.64
C LEU A 356 -3.03 -4.55 -7.87
N TRP A 357 -3.43 -4.08 -9.06
CA TRP A 357 -3.19 -4.85 -10.27
C TRP A 357 -1.72 -4.77 -10.69
N ASP A 358 -1.17 -5.94 -10.92
CA ASP A 358 0.21 -6.14 -11.36
C ASP A 358 0.28 -6.55 -12.84
N ASN A 359 -0.64 -7.41 -13.28
CA ASN A 359 -0.71 -7.89 -14.65
C ASN A 359 -2.07 -7.53 -15.25
N VAL A 360 -2.05 -6.98 -16.46
CA VAL A 360 -3.25 -6.41 -17.10
C VAL A 360 -3.29 -6.80 -18.56
N SER A 361 -4.45 -7.25 -19.03
CA SER A 361 -4.83 -7.27 -20.43
C SER A 361 -5.89 -6.21 -20.67
N LEU A 362 -5.68 -5.35 -21.67
CA LEU A 362 -6.60 -4.27 -21.99
C LEU A 362 -6.79 -4.21 -23.49
N SER A 363 -8.05 -4.16 -23.93
CA SER A 363 -8.42 -3.91 -25.32
C SER A 363 -9.24 -2.64 -25.43
N VAL A 364 -8.90 -1.78 -26.40
CA VAL A 364 -9.56 -0.47 -26.58
C VAL A 364 -9.60 -0.07 -28.04
N GLY A 365 -10.71 0.53 -28.44
CA GLY A 365 -10.91 1.09 -29.76
C GLY A 365 -10.79 2.61 -29.79
N PHE A 366 -10.40 3.14 -30.95
CA PHE A 366 -10.42 4.57 -31.27
C PHE A 366 -11.00 4.76 -32.67
N ALA A 367 -12.18 5.37 -32.72
CA ALA A 367 -12.94 5.52 -33.96
C ALA A 367 -12.32 6.54 -34.91
N GLN A 368 -11.64 7.56 -34.39
CA GLN A 368 -11.13 8.70 -35.15
C GLN A 368 -9.70 9.06 -34.77
N LYS A 369 -9.01 9.69 -35.70
CA LYS A 369 -7.71 10.31 -35.49
C LYS A 369 -7.92 11.70 -34.88
N GLU A 370 -7.44 11.89 -33.66
CA GLU A 370 -7.59 13.15 -32.93
C GLU A 370 -6.23 13.66 -32.47
N ASN A 371 -6.02 14.98 -32.56
CA ASN A 371 -4.75 15.60 -32.16
C ASN A 371 -4.62 15.78 -30.63
N VAL A 372 -5.74 15.73 -29.90
CA VAL A 372 -5.75 15.71 -28.44
C VAL A 372 -5.24 14.35 -27.96
N ALA A 373 -4.33 14.33 -27.02
CA ALA A 373 -3.79 13.07 -26.52
C ALA A 373 -4.79 12.33 -25.65
N ARG A 374 -4.86 11.02 -25.84
CA ARG A 374 -5.63 10.08 -25.00
C ARG A 374 -4.65 9.15 -24.29
N TYR A 375 -4.83 9.01 -22.98
CA TYR A 375 -3.92 8.33 -22.10
C TYR A 375 -4.55 7.07 -21.52
N ILE A 376 -3.80 5.97 -21.52
CA ILE A 376 -4.10 4.75 -20.80
C ILE A 376 -2.96 4.54 -19.82
N TYR A 377 -3.27 4.60 -18.55
CA TYR A 377 -2.30 4.36 -17.47
C TYR A 377 -2.44 2.94 -16.95
N LEU A 378 -1.33 2.28 -16.78
CA LEU A 378 -1.20 0.96 -16.17
C LEU A 378 -0.31 1.10 -14.94
N ARG A 379 -0.63 0.37 -13.88
CA ARG A 379 0.10 0.45 -12.60
C ARG A 379 0.24 1.89 -12.08
N TYR A 380 -0.81 2.68 -12.25
CA TYR A 380 -0.83 4.05 -11.74
C TYR A 380 -0.93 4.03 -10.21
N ALA A 381 0.18 4.29 -9.53
CA ALA A 381 0.22 4.40 -8.07
C ALA A 381 0.18 5.87 -7.62
N THR A 382 0.91 6.74 -8.31
CA THR A 382 0.97 8.18 -8.07
C THR A 382 1.28 8.92 -9.39
N PRO A 383 1.15 10.26 -9.44
CA PRO A 383 1.61 11.04 -10.61
C PRO A 383 3.10 10.86 -10.98
N SER A 384 3.90 10.25 -10.09
CA SER A 384 5.31 9.95 -10.33
C SER A 384 5.62 8.45 -10.50
N SER A 385 4.59 7.58 -10.55
CA SER A 385 4.77 6.12 -10.69
C SER A 385 3.68 5.52 -11.55
N PHE A 386 3.98 5.25 -12.82
CA PHE A 386 3.05 4.64 -13.77
C PHE A 386 3.74 4.16 -15.05
N VAL A 387 3.06 3.32 -15.82
CA VAL A 387 3.28 3.09 -17.26
C VAL A 387 2.12 3.73 -18.01
N ARG A 388 2.39 4.46 -19.10
CA ARG A 388 1.36 5.17 -19.86
C ARG A 388 1.49 4.91 -21.36
N VAL A 389 0.41 4.47 -21.96
CA VAL A 389 0.24 4.43 -23.41
C VAL A 389 -0.52 5.68 -23.84
N THR A 390 0.02 6.42 -24.79
CA THR A 390 -0.54 7.68 -25.28
C THR A 390 -0.81 7.59 -26.77
N LEU A 391 -2.02 7.90 -27.20
CA LEU A 391 -2.36 8.07 -28.61
C LEU A 391 -2.65 9.56 -28.88
N GLN A 392 -1.83 10.17 -29.76
CA GLN A 392 -2.00 11.55 -30.21
C GLN A 392 -1.88 11.63 -31.72
N GLY A 393 -2.95 11.98 -32.40
CA GLY A 393 -2.98 11.87 -33.85
C GLY A 393 -2.81 10.43 -34.32
N ALA A 394 -1.77 10.18 -35.11
CA ALA A 394 -1.33 8.84 -35.48
C ALA A 394 -0.05 8.40 -34.74
N ARG A 395 0.36 9.15 -33.72
CA ARG A 395 1.56 8.83 -32.92
C ARG A 395 1.18 8.07 -31.67
N LEU A 396 1.76 6.89 -31.51
CA LEU A 396 1.60 6.07 -30.31
C LEU A 396 2.90 6.11 -29.51
N LEU A 397 2.78 6.54 -28.27
CA LEU A 397 3.90 6.66 -27.33
C LEU A 397 3.68 5.72 -26.16
N VAL A 398 4.74 5.09 -25.71
CA VAL A 398 4.75 4.43 -24.40
C VAL A 398 5.75 5.14 -23.50
N HIS A 399 5.28 5.60 -22.38
CA HIS A 399 6.08 6.25 -21.37
C HIS A 399 6.08 5.46 -20.06
N GLU A 400 7.18 5.56 -19.35
CA GLU A 400 7.30 5.09 -17.99
C GLU A 400 7.75 6.22 -17.08
N ARG A 401 7.19 6.30 -15.89
CA ARG A 401 7.63 7.19 -14.83
C ARG A 401 7.91 6.41 -13.57
N VAL A 402 9.15 6.45 -13.14
CA VAL A 402 9.63 5.80 -11.92
C VAL A 402 9.83 6.88 -10.86
N PRO A 403 9.41 6.67 -9.59
CA PRO A 403 9.64 7.63 -8.52
C PRO A 403 11.11 8.08 -8.43
N GLY A 404 11.33 9.38 -8.30
CA GLY A 404 12.67 9.97 -8.28
C GLY A 404 13.35 10.09 -9.64
N GLN A 405 12.71 9.65 -10.73
CA GLN A 405 13.22 9.77 -12.10
C GLN A 405 12.26 10.59 -12.97
N GLY A 406 12.75 11.08 -14.09
CA GLY A 406 11.93 11.77 -15.09
C GLY A 406 11.02 10.81 -15.86
N LEU A 407 10.20 11.38 -16.75
CA LEU A 407 9.42 10.62 -17.70
C LEU A 407 10.36 10.02 -18.76
N TYR A 408 10.35 8.70 -18.92
CA TYR A 408 11.14 7.98 -19.90
C TYR A 408 10.26 7.45 -21.03
N THR A 409 10.70 7.65 -22.29
CA THR A 409 10.01 7.10 -23.47
C THR A 409 10.51 5.70 -23.76
N VAL A 410 9.62 4.71 -23.63
CA VAL A 410 9.88 3.30 -23.91
C VAL A 410 9.70 2.98 -25.39
N MET A 411 8.69 3.60 -26.03
CA MET A 411 8.35 3.43 -27.44
C MET A 411 7.80 4.73 -28.02
N ASP A 412 8.12 4.97 -29.30
CA ASP A 412 7.58 6.06 -30.10
C ASP A 412 7.37 5.53 -31.52
N GLU A 413 6.12 5.41 -31.95
CA GLU A 413 5.79 4.81 -33.25
C GLU A 413 4.68 5.58 -33.95
N ILE A 414 4.77 5.67 -35.28
CA ILE A 414 3.78 6.27 -36.15
C ILE A 414 2.89 5.19 -36.76
N ILE A 415 1.59 5.28 -36.50
CA ILE A 415 0.60 4.37 -37.09
C ILE A 415 0.31 4.81 -38.52
N THR A 416 0.58 3.93 -39.45
CA THR A 416 0.42 4.21 -40.89
C THR A 416 -0.97 3.86 -41.44
N THR A 417 -1.77 3.10 -40.68
CA THR A 417 -3.15 2.76 -41.08
C THR A 417 -4.13 3.86 -40.69
N GLN A 418 -5.28 3.88 -41.34
CA GLN A 418 -6.38 4.77 -40.94
C GLN A 418 -7.23 4.14 -39.83
N PRO A 419 -7.87 4.95 -38.96
CA PRO A 419 -8.87 4.45 -38.02
C PRO A 419 -10.09 3.82 -38.76
N PRO A 420 -10.92 3.00 -38.10
CA PRO A 420 -10.89 2.75 -36.66
C PRO A 420 -9.73 1.84 -36.25
N TRP A 421 -9.12 2.16 -35.13
CA TRP A 421 -8.04 1.36 -34.55
C TRP A 421 -8.54 0.58 -33.35
N ARG A 422 -8.05 -0.68 -33.17
CA ARG A 422 -8.21 -1.46 -31.95
C ARG A 422 -6.82 -1.86 -31.44
N PHE A 423 -6.52 -1.43 -30.24
CA PHE A 423 -5.26 -1.76 -29.57
C PHE A 423 -5.50 -2.83 -28.53
N ASP A 424 -4.60 -3.80 -28.50
CA ASP A 424 -4.48 -4.77 -27.42
C ASP A 424 -3.18 -4.49 -26.66
N ILE A 425 -3.32 -4.22 -25.36
CA ILE A 425 -2.24 -3.88 -24.46
C ILE A 425 -2.12 -4.98 -23.43
N LEU A 426 -0.95 -5.59 -23.35
CA LEU A 426 -0.66 -6.67 -22.41
C LEU A 426 0.54 -6.29 -21.54
N LEU A 427 0.31 -6.10 -20.25
CA LEU A 427 1.35 -5.91 -19.25
C LEU A 427 1.39 -7.12 -18.33
N LYS A 428 2.47 -7.88 -18.35
CA LYS A 428 2.70 -9.02 -17.46
C LYS A 428 4.14 -9.05 -16.94
N GLY A 429 4.29 -9.26 -15.62
CA GLY A 429 5.58 -9.14 -14.96
C GLY A 429 6.21 -7.78 -15.23
N ASN A 430 7.38 -7.76 -15.87
CA ASN A 430 8.06 -6.53 -16.29
C ASN A 430 8.12 -6.39 -17.82
N ARG A 431 7.11 -6.91 -18.53
CA ARG A 431 7.03 -6.87 -20.00
C ARG A 431 5.71 -6.28 -20.45
N LEU A 432 5.79 -5.26 -21.30
CA LEU A 432 4.65 -4.61 -21.95
C LEU A 432 4.66 -4.92 -23.45
N LYS A 433 3.51 -5.27 -23.99
CA LYS A 433 3.27 -5.39 -25.44
C LYS A 433 2.08 -4.52 -25.81
N VAL A 434 2.22 -3.77 -26.89
CA VAL A 434 1.11 -3.08 -27.54
C VAL A 434 0.97 -3.65 -28.94
N ALA A 435 -0.25 -3.97 -29.34
CA ALA A 435 -0.55 -4.46 -30.67
C ALA A 435 -1.71 -3.67 -31.28
N LEU A 436 -1.69 -3.50 -32.60
CA LEU A 436 -2.78 -2.96 -33.38
C LEU A 436 -3.40 -4.12 -34.19
N GLY A 437 -4.55 -4.59 -33.74
CA GLY A 437 -5.10 -5.87 -34.18
C GLY A 437 -4.11 -7.02 -33.89
N SER A 438 -3.77 -7.83 -34.89
CA SER A 438 -2.82 -8.93 -34.72
C SER A 438 -1.33 -8.50 -34.78
N LYS A 439 -1.04 -7.25 -35.20
CA LYS A 439 0.32 -6.76 -35.41
C LYS A 439 0.90 -6.14 -34.13
N ALA A 440 1.95 -6.73 -33.57
CA ALA A 440 2.71 -6.08 -32.50
C ALA A 440 3.38 -4.80 -33.00
N LEU A 441 3.35 -3.76 -32.19
CA LEU A 441 4.02 -2.48 -32.41
C LEU A 441 5.36 -2.47 -31.68
N GLY A 442 6.32 -1.72 -32.20
CA GLY A 442 7.70 -1.68 -31.71
C GLY A 442 8.37 -3.06 -31.74
N PRO A 443 9.26 -3.35 -30.79
CA PRO A 443 10.02 -4.61 -30.74
C PRO A 443 9.19 -5.81 -30.21
N GLY A 444 7.86 -5.67 -30.07
CA GLY A 444 7.01 -6.65 -29.43
C GLY A 444 6.93 -6.43 -27.92
N PHE A 445 7.49 -7.35 -27.12
CA PHE A 445 7.53 -7.16 -25.66
C PHE A 445 8.67 -6.23 -25.23
N MET A 446 8.31 -5.10 -24.65
CA MET A 446 9.20 -4.08 -24.13
C MET A 446 9.44 -4.24 -22.63
N PRO A 447 10.64 -3.99 -22.11
CA PRO A 447 10.88 -4.01 -20.67
C PRO A 447 10.21 -2.81 -19.99
N VAL A 448 9.67 -3.04 -18.80
CA VAL A 448 9.15 -2.05 -17.87
C VAL A 448 9.93 -2.17 -16.56
N SER A 449 10.20 -1.06 -15.90
CA SER A 449 10.95 -1.05 -14.65
C SER A 449 10.30 -1.94 -13.57
N PRO A 450 11.08 -2.76 -12.89
CA PRO A 450 10.59 -3.54 -11.76
C PRO A 450 10.13 -2.66 -10.57
N SER A 451 10.48 -1.38 -10.55
CA SER A 451 10.04 -0.44 -9.52
C SER A 451 8.58 -0.01 -9.67
N VAL A 452 8.00 -0.13 -10.88
CA VAL A 452 6.58 0.11 -11.16
C VAL A 452 5.84 -1.22 -11.14
N ARG A 453 5.55 -1.75 -9.94
CA ARG A 453 5.07 -3.13 -9.78
C ARG A 453 3.58 -3.31 -9.91
N GLN A 454 2.82 -2.44 -9.28
CA GLN A 454 1.36 -2.53 -9.15
C GLN A 454 0.74 -1.14 -9.08
N GLY A 455 -0.52 -1.04 -9.41
CA GLY A 455 -1.29 0.19 -9.34
C GLY A 455 -2.55 0.13 -10.19
N ALA A 456 -3.35 1.17 -10.13
CA ALA A 456 -4.60 1.24 -10.85
C ALA A 456 -4.42 1.27 -12.37
N VAL A 457 -5.43 0.81 -13.08
CA VAL A 457 -5.65 1.19 -14.48
C VAL A 457 -6.37 2.53 -14.47
N ALA A 458 -5.92 3.47 -15.30
CA ALA A 458 -6.57 4.76 -15.42
C ALA A 458 -6.63 5.23 -16.88
N LEU A 459 -7.60 6.11 -17.15
CA LEU A 459 -7.74 6.77 -18.43
C LEU A 459 -7.52 8.27 -18.26
N GLY A 460 -7.17 8.97 -19.33
CA GLY A 460 -7.03 10.42 -19.31
C GLY A 460 -7.00 11.03 -20.71
N THR A 461 -7.12 12.34 -20.76
CA THR A 461 -6.96 13.14 -21.97
C THR A 461 -6.14 14.38 -21.65
N ASP A 462 -5.66 15.09 -22.69
CA ASP A 462 -5.21 16.45 -22.50
C ASP A 462 -6.37 17.32 -22.03
N ASP A 463 -6.01 18.34 -21.28
CA ASP A 463 -6.93 19.33 -20.76
C ASP A 463 -7.28 20.37 -21.85
N VAL A 464 -8.25 20.02 -22.66
CA VAL A 464 -8.81 20.89 -23.71
C VAL A 464 -10.28 21.10 -23.42
N GLU A 465 -10.66 22.35 -23.18
CA GLU A 465 -12.05 22.72 -22.88
C GLU A 465 -13.00 22.29 -24.01
N GLY A 466 -14.08 21.60 -23.64
CA GLY A 466 -15.10 21.10 -24.58
C GLY A 466 -14.66 19.88 -25.41
N TYR A 467 -13.52 19.26 -25.06
CA TYR A 467 -13.09 18.02 -25.71
C TYR A 467 -13.66 16.79 -24.99
N GLU A 468 -14.20 15.87 -25.78
CA GLU A 468 -14.66 14.57 -25.32
C GLU A 468 -13.71 13.48 -25.81
N GLY A 469 -12.99 12.84 -24.87
CA GLY A 469 -12.10 11.73 -25.18
C GLY A 469 -12.82 10.39 -25.18
N HIS A 470 -12.96 9.75 -26.33
CA HIS A 470 -13.64 8.47 -26.48
C HIS A 470 -12.69 7.29 -26.39
N PHE A 471 -13.07 6.28 -25.58
CA PHE A 471 -12.44 4.98 -25.45
C PHE A 471 -13.48 3.90 -25.74
N THR A 472 -13.48 3.41 -26.99
CA THR A 472 -14.53 2.52 -27.53
C THR A 472 -14.26 1.07 -27.21
N ALA A 473 -15.29 0.29 -26.93
CA ALA A 473 -15.23 -1.15 -26.68
C ALA A 473 -14.09 -1.53 -25.70
N LEU A 474 -14.02 -0.78 -24.60
CA LEU A 474 -13.00 -0.95 -23.59
C LEU A 474 -13.27 -2.20 -22.75
N GLU A 475 -12.30 -3.10 -22.74
CA GLU A 475 -12.27 -4.29 -21.91
C GLU A 475 -10.94 -4.34 -21.14
N ILE A 476 -11.00 -4.62 -19.85
CA ILE A 476 -9.81 -4.63 -19.00
C ILE A 476 -9.91 -5.83 -18.06
N ASP A 477 -8.91 -6.71 -18.10
CA ASP A 477 -8.82 -7.89 -17.26
C ASP A 477 -7.55 -7.85 -16.40
N ARG A 478 -7.70 -8.14 -15.11
CA ARG A 478 -6.57 -8.50 -14.27
C ARG A 478 -6.14 -9.92 -14.60
N LEU A 479 -4.86 -10.07 -14.93
CA LEU A 479 -4.32 -11.39 -15.17
C LEU A 479 -3.67 -11.97 -13.91
N PRO A 480 -3.84 -13.27 -13.64
CA PRO A 480 -3.12 -13.92 -12.54
C PRO A 480 -1.62 -13.94 -12.83
N SER A 481 -0.83 -13.93 -11.77
CA SER A 481 0.62 -14.18 -11.90
C SER A 481 0.85 -15.67 -11.99
N LEU A 482 1.30 -16.16 -13.14
CA LEU A 482 1.57 -17.56 -13.39
C LEU A 482 3.05 -17.78 -13.66
N TRP A 483 3.72 -18.52 -12.78
CA TRP A 483 5.14 -18.83 -12.87
C TRP A 483 5.34 -20.29 -13.24
N ARG A 484 6.19 -20.56 -14.21
CA ARG A 484 6.47 -21.91 -14.70
C ARG A 484 7.93 -22.27 -14.52
N MET A 485 8.18 -23.42 -13.92
CA MET A 485 9.52 -24.01 -13.85
C MET A 485 9.76 -24.90 -15.06
N GLU A 486 10.80 -24.61 -15.82
CA GLU A 486 11.22 -25.43 -16.95
C GLU A 486 11.92 -26.70 -16.45
N PRO A 487 11.64 -27.87 -17.06
CA PRO A 487 12.32 -29.09 -16.68
C PRO A 487 13.82 -29.05 -17.03
N ALA A 488 14.65 -29.57 -16.15
CA ALA A 488 16.10 -29.58 -16.31
C ALA A 488 16.57 -30.50 -17.45
N SER A 489 15.76 -31.48 -17.91
CA SER A 489 16.17 -32.62 -18.72
C SER A 489 15.68 -32.67 -20.17
N THR A 490 14.78 -31.80 -20.63
CA THR A 490 14.20 -31.97 -21.98
C THR A 490 14.55 -30.85 -22.94
N ALA A 491 15.53 -31.16 -23.83
CA ALA A 491 15.85 -30.32 -24.98
C ALA A 491 14.78 -30.36 -26.11
N ALA A 492 13.73 -31.20 -25.98
CA ALA A 492 12.89 -31.55 -27.13
C ALA A 492 11.48 -30.90 -27.14
N GLN A 493 10.92 -30.47 -26.03
CA GLN A 493 9.57 -29.96 -26.01
C GLN A 493 9.45 -28.79 -25.02
N ILE A 494 10.00 -27.64 -25.39
CA ILE A 494 9.47 -26.39 -24.82
C ILE A 494 8.20 -26.14 -25.62
N SER A 495 7.07 -26.63 -25.08
CA SER A 495 5.77 -26.11 -25.50
C SER A 495 5.85 -24.60 -25.41
N SER A 496 5.40 -23.90 -26.43
CA SER A 496 5.26 -22.44 -26.43
C SER A 496 4.87 -22.00 -25.02
N ALA A 497 5.73 -21.20 -24.37
CA ALA A 497 5.36 -20.58 -23.11
C ALA A 497 3.96 -20.01 -23.35
N SER A 498 2.95 -20.51 -22.64
CA SER A 498 1.58 -20.10 -22.91
C SER A 498 1.55 -18.58 -22.77
N ALA A 499 0.74 -17.89 -23.57
CA ALA A 499 0.60 -16.44 -23.52
C ALA A 499 0.37 -15.93 -22.09
N ASP A 500 -0.10 -16.81 -21.20
CA ASP A 500 -0.47 -16.52 -19.81
C ASP A 500 0.71 -16.61 -18.82
N THR A 501 1.88 -17.15 -19.20
CA THR A 501 3.01 -17.29 -18.28
C THR A 501 3.65 -15.93 -17.97
N THR A 502 3.65 -15.53 -16.69
CA THR A 502 4.25 -14.28 -16.20
C THR A 502 5.75 -14.41 -16.02
N ALA A 503 6.23 -15.55 -15.50
CA ALA A 503 7.64 -15.82 -15.30
C ALA A 503 8.02 -17.26 -15.68
N CYS A 504 9.19 -17.41 -16.29
CA CYS A 504 9.81 -18.69 -16.63
C CYS A 504 11.03 -18.89 -15.74
N ILE A 505 11.05 -19.98 -14.97
CA ILE A 505 12.13 -20.35 -14.07
C ILE A 505 12.99 -21.38 -14.79
N VAL A 506 14.26 -21.06 -14.98
CA VAL A 506 15.22 -21.90 -15.72
C VAL A 506 16.23 -22.48 -14.73
N PRO A 507 16.24 -23.81 -14.50
CA PRO A 507 17.20 -24.43 -13.63
C PRO A 507 18.63 -24.34 -14.19
N LEU A 508 19.58 -23.94 -13.34
CA LEU A 508 21.01 -23.96 -13.60
C LEU A 508 21.59 -25.20 -12.92
N THR A 509 22.02 -26.19 -13.70
CA THR A 509 22.63 -27.40 -13.15
C THR A 509 24.12 -27.19 -12.90
N ALA A 510 24.64 -27.74 -11.79
CA ALA A 510 26.04 -27.54 -11.36
C ALA A 510 27.07 -28.12 -12.33
N GLU A 511 26.72 -29.16 -13.12
CA GLU A 511 27.60 -29.80 -14.08
C GLU A 511 27.15 -29.45 -15.50
N GLY A 512 27.95 -28.58 -16.17
CA GLY A 512 27.90 -28.38 -17.62
C GLY A 512 26.52 -28.04 -18.16
N ALA A 513 25.82 -27.04 -17.58
CA ALA A 513 24.61 -26.52 -18.21
C ALA A 513 24.94 -26.21 -19.66
N ASP A 514 24.27 -26.90 -20.58
CA ASP A 514 24.38 -26.59 -22.02
C ASP A 514 23.96 -25.11 -22.19
N ALA A 515 24.97 -24.25 -22.31
CA ALA A 515 24.78 -22.79 -22.37
C ALA A 515 23.86 -22.42 -23.54
N ASP A 516 23.93 -23.18 -24.64
CA ASP A 516 23.04 -22.98 -25.78
C ASP A 516 21.59 -23.35 -25.47
N ARG A 517 21.38 -24.37 -24.67
CA ARG A 517 20.03 -24.75 -24.20
C ARG A 517 19.44 -23.70 -23.30
N VAL A 518 20.19 -23.24 -22.29
CA VAL A 518 19.77 -22.21 -21.37
C VAL A 518 19.47 -20.90 -22.11
N SER A 519 20.36 -20.49 -23.02
CA SER A 519 20.16 -19.32 -23.86
C SER A 519 18.88 -19.39 -24.68
N ARG A 520 18.60 -20.54 -25.31
CA ARG A 520 17.36 -20.75 -26.06
C ARG A 520 16.13 -20.68 -25.19
N GLN A 521 16.15 -21.23 -23.97
CA GLN A 521 15.04 -21.16 -23.02
C GLN A 521 14.76 -19.71 -22.61
N VAL A 522 15.79 -18.98 -22.21
CA VAL A 522 15.70 -17.57 -21.84
C VAL A 522 15.14 -16.73 -22.98
N LEU A 523 15.71 -16.86 -24.18
CA LEU A 523 15.27 -16.07 -25.34
C LEU A 523 13.81 -16.37 -25.72
N ARG A 524 13.38 -17.63 -25.66
CA ARG A 524 11.98 -18.00 -25.92
C ARG A 524 11.03 -17.44 -24.86
N ALA A 525 11.37 -17.56 -23.57
CA ALA A 525 10.57 -17.01 -22.50
C ALA A 525 10.39 -15.49 -22.65
N ARG A 526 11.48 -14.78 -22.95
CA ARG A 526 11.46 -13.33 -23.18
C ARG A 526 10.67 -12.94 -24.43
N ALA A 527 10.81 -13.68 -25.52
CA ALA A 527 10.02 -13.47 -26.74
C ALA A 527 8.51 -13.70 -26.48
N GLY A 528 8.15 -14.62 -25.59
CA GLY A 528 6.79 -14.85 -25.10
C GLY A 528 6.33 -13.83 -24.06
N GLY A 529 7.17 -12.85 -23.69
CA GLY A 529 6.85 -11.81 -22.73
C GLY A 529 6.94 -12.22 -21.27
N SER A 530 7.57 -13.36 -20.96
CA SER A 530 7.78 -13.79 -19.58
C SER A 530 9.03 -13.15 -18.97
N MET A 531 9.00 -12.90 -17.67
CA MET A 531 10.21 -12.69 -16.88
C MET A 531 11.05 -13.96 -16.90
N THR A 532 12.35 -13.82 -16.69
CA THR A 532 13.27 -14.95 -16.66
C THR A 532 13.99 -15.02 -15.32
N ILE A 533 13.84 -16.14 -14.64
CA ILE A 533 14.38 -16.39 -13.30
C ILE A 533 15.37 -17.54 -13.39
N ALA A 534 16.63 -17.29 -13.02
CA ALA A 534 17.63 -18.34 -12.89
C ALA A 534 17.43 -19.11 -11.58
N ALA A 535 17.27 -20.41 -11.62
CA ALA A 535 17.15 -21.23 -10.41
C ALA A 535 18.48 -21.87 -10.05
N LEU A 536 19.02 -21.56 -8.87
CA LEU A 536 20.19 -22.25 -8.32
C LEU A 536 19.85 -23.70 -7.98
N ALA A 537 20.85 -24.59 -8.02
CA ALA A 537 20.66 -25.97 -7.61
C ALA A 537 20.20 -26.05 -6.14
N PRO A 538 19.36 -27.03 -5.75
CA PRO A 538 18.87 -27.18 -4.40
C PRO A 538 20.02 -27.20 -3.37
N GLY A 539 19.90 -26.40 -2.31
CA GLY A 539 20.91 -26.27 -1.25
C GLY A 539 22.11 -25.40 -1.61
N ASN A 540 22.27 -24.99 -2.86
CA ASN A 540 23.32 -24.07 -3.27
C ASN A 540 22.93 -22.62 -2.88
N LEU A 541 23.73 -22.04 -1.99
CA LEU A 541 23.57 -20.66 -1.52
C LEU A 541 24.64 -19.72 -2.11
N VAL A 542 25.54 -20.26 -2.97
CA VAL A 542 26.60 -19.47 -3.58
C VAL A 542 26.13 -18.91 -4.89
N LEU A 543 26.20 -17.60 -5.01
CA LEU A 543 25.97 -16.89 -6.27
C LEU A 543 27.27 -16.95 -7.09
N ASP A 544 27.38 -17.98 -7.93
CA ASP A 544 28.54 -18.16 -8.81
C ASP A 544 28.34 -17.43 -10.16
N ASP A 545 29.42 -17.32 -10.91
CA ASP A 545 29.40 -16.66 -12.22
C ASP A 545 28.46 -17.34 -13.23
N ARG A 546 28.11 -18.61 -13.02
CA ARG A 546 27.20 -19.35 -13.92
C ARG A 546 25.75 -18.86 -13.80
N ALA A 547 25.34 -18.41 -12.61
CA ALA A 547 24.03 -17.77 -12.45
C ALA A 547 23.94 -16.42 -13.19
N LEU A 548 25.09 -15.82 -13.49
CA LEU A 548 25.22 -14.53 -14.14
C LEU A 548 25.57 -14.63 -15.63
N LEU A 549 26.14 -15.77 -16.07
CA LEU A 549 26.65 -15.97 -17.41
C LEU A 549 25.79 -16.94 -18.20
N ILE A 550 25.38 -16.50 -19.39
CA ILE A 550 24.82 -17.35 -20.43
C ILE A 550 25.71 -17.15 -21.66
N ALA A 551 26.53 -18.14 -22.00
CA ALA A 551 27.33 -18.07 -23.22
C ALA A 551 26.41 -18.04 -24.47
N PRO A 552 26.72 -17.28 -25.54
CA PRO A 552 27.96 -16.50 -25.72
C PRO A 552 27.90 -15.06 -25.19
N PHE A 553 26.96 -14.72 -24.34
CA PHE A 553 26.77 -13.35 -23.85
C PHE A 553 27.83 -12.95 -22.84
N SER A 554 28.24 -11.70 -22.88
CA SER A 554 29.07 -11.12 -21.84
C SER A 554 28.34 -11.05 -20.51
N MET A 555 29.04 -10.86 -19.37
CA MET A 555 28.44 -10.70 -18.05
C MET A 555 27.42 -9.54 -18.03
N GLU A 556 27.73 -8.43 -18.70
CA GLU A 556 26.80 -7.30 -18.80
C GLU A 556 25.53 -7.64 -19.59
N GLN A 557 25.67 -8.39 -20.67
CA GLN A 557 24.52 -8.87 -21.44
C GLN A 557 23.70 -9.87 -20.65
N SER A 558 24.33 -10.78 -19.93
CA SER A 558 23.67 -11.77 -19.08
C SER A 558 22.87 -11.12 -17.97
N ARG A 559 23.37 -10.04 -17.35
CA ARG A 559 22.62 -9.23 -16.38
C ARG A 559 21.34 -8.65 -16.96
N LYS A 560 21.33 -8.33 -18.25
CA LYS A 560 20.13 -7.85 -18.96
C LYS A 560 19.16 -8.96 -19.36
N LEU A 561 19.58 -10.22 -19.32
CA LEU A 561 18.75 -11.37 -19.69
C LEU A 561 17.97 -11.95 -18.52
N TRP A 562 18.51 -11.92 -17.31
CA TRP A 562 17.85 -12.40 -16.11
C TRP A 562 17.12 -11.27 -15.38
N ASP A 563 15.88 -11.54 -15.00
CA ASP A 563 15.08 -10.63 -14.20
C ASP A 563 15.18 -10.95 -12.70
N GLY A 564 15.53 -12.21 -12.36
CA GLY A 564 15.69 -12.62 -10.96
C GLY A 564 16.49 -13.91 -10.81
N ILE A 565 16.85 -14.22 -9.56
CA ILE A 565 17.54 -15.44 -9.17
C ILE A 565 16.77 -16.12 -8.04
N MET A 566 16.51 -17.42 -8.21
CA MET A 566 15.79 -18.24 -7.25
C MET A 566 16.75 -19.14 -6.47
N VAL A 567 16.65 -19.05 -5.14
CA VAL A 567 17.32 -19.93 -4.18
C VAL A 567 16.36 -21.04 -3.76
N GLN A 568 16.87 -22.27 -3.66
CA GLN A 568 16.12 -23.45 -3.22
C GLN A 568 16.79 -24.02 -1.95
N PRO A 569 16.54 -23.47 -0.75
CA PRO A 569 17.19 -23.92 0.47
C PRO A 569 16.73 -25.34 0.84
N LEU A 570 17.60 -26.08 1.50
CA LEU A 570 17.27 -27.32 2.21
C LEU A 570 17.01 -27.02 3.69
N ALA A 571 16.28 -27.89 4.37
CA ALA A 571 15.91 -27.67 5.78
C ALA A 571 17.13 -27.52 6.73
N GLN A 572 18.28 -28.12 6.36
CA GLN A 572 19.54 -28.02 7.11
C GLN A 572 20.37 -26.78 6.77
N ASN A 573 20.00 -25.96 5.78
CA ASN A 573 20.73 -24.75 5.48
C ASN A 573 20.58 -23.73 6.63
N SER A 574 21.63 -22.93 6.84
CA SER A 574 21.56 -21.78 7.73
C SER A 574 20.62 -20.71 7.14
N TRP A 575 19.56 -20.36 7.86
CA TRP A 575 18.62 -19.36 7.39
C TRP A 575 19.21 -17.95 7.35
N SER A 576 20.21 -17.65 8.15
CA SER A 576 21.01 -16.41 8.05
C SER A 576 21.78 -16.35 6.73
N ASP A 577 22.35 -17.49 6.27
CA ASP A 577 23.07 -17.55 4.99
C ASP A 577 22.12 -17.46 3.80
N VAL A 578 20.92 -18.04 3.91
CA VAL A 578 19.86 -17.86 2.91
C VAL A 578 19.47 -16.38 2.81
N ALA A 579 19.28 -15.72 3.94
CA ALA A 579 18.96 -14.29 3.95
C ALA A 579 20.08 -13.43 3.36
N ALA A 580 21.34 -13.72 3.70
CA ALA A 580 22.52 -13.04 3.15
C ALA A 580 22.62 -13.24 1.63
N THR A 581 22.38 -14.44 1.13
CA THR A 581 22.37 -14.74 -0.32
C THR A 581 21.27 -13.94 -1.04
N LEU A 582 20.06 -13.89 -0.48
CA LEU A 582 18.96 -13.10 -1.07
C LEU A 582 19.27 -11.58 -1.08
N LYS A 583 19.93 -11.06 -0.04
CA LYS A 583 20.42 -9.67 -0.02
C LYS A 583 21.46 -9.42 -1.11
N SER A 584 22.38 -10.34 -1.32
CA SER A 584 23.39 -10.24 -2.37
C SER A 584 22.76 -10.26 -3.77
N ILE A 585 21.74 -11.09 -3.99
CA ILE A 585 20.95 -11.12 -5.23
C ILE A 585 20.29 -9.76 -5.49
N ALA A 586 19.65 -9.19 -4.48
CA ALA A 586 19.02 -7.87 -4.57
C ALA A 586 20.06 -6.76 -4.84
N ALA A 587 21.18 -6.79 -4.16
CA ALA A 587 22.29 -5.83 -4.35
C ALA A 587 22.90 -5.91 -5.76
N ALA A 588 22.90 -7.10 -6.38
CA ALA A 588 23.31 -7.29 -7.77
C ALA A 588 22.27 -6.82 -8.81
N GLY A 589 21.10 -6.32 -8.35
CA GLY A 589 20.04 -5.80 -9.22
C GLY A 589 19.05 -6.85 -9.74
N TYR A 590 19.09 -8.06 -9.20
CA TYR A 590 18.13 -9.12 -9.53
C TYR A 590 17.01 -9.22 -8.50
N ARG A 591 15.85 -9.75 -8.91
CA ARG A 591 14.76 -10.08 -7.99
C ARG A 591 15.14 -11.31 -7.16
N PRO A 592 15.20 -11.21 -5.82
CA PRO A 592 15.45 -12.36 -4.98
C PRO A 592 14.16 -13.20 -4.87
N VAL A 593 14.26 -14.47 -5.25
CA VAL A 593 13.17 -15.45 -5.23
C VAL A 593 13.59 -16.63 -4.36
N VAL A 594 12.68 -17.16 -3.54
CA VAL A 594 12.92 -18.35 -2.76
C VAL A 594 11.85 -19.40 -3.03
N ARG A 595 12.25 -20.65 -3.16
CA ARG A 595 11.35 -21.78 -3.27
C ARG A 595 11.37 -22.59 -1.99
N LEU A 596 10.19 -22.86 -1.43
CA LEU A 596 10.02 -23.54 -0.16
C LEU A 596 9.14 -24.79 -0.30
N SER A 597 9.67 -25.94 0.09
CA SER A 597 8.88 -27.13 0.40
C SER A 597 8.19 -26.97 1.76
N ARG A 598 7.29 -27.91 2.13
CA ARG A 598 6.69 -27.91 3.48
C ARG A 598 7.73 -27.96 4.58
N ASP A 599 8.74 -28.81 4.42
CA ASP A 599 9.78 -29.00 5.44
C ASP A 599 10.65 -27.75 5.58
N THR A 600 11.03 -27.12 4.46
CA THR A 600 11.82 -25.89 4.48
C THR A 600 11.01 -24.70 4.99
N ALA A 601 9.72 -24.62 4.70
CA ALA A 601 8.82 -23.60 5.25
C ALA A 601 8.66 -23.77 6.78
N ALA A 602 8.51 -25.00 7.26
CA ALA A 602 8.45 -25.28 8.70
C ALA A 602 9.78 -24.95 9.41
N ALA A 603 10.92 -25.30 8.81
CA ALA A 603 12.23 -24.95 9.33
C ALA A 603 12.47 -23.43 9.36
N LEU A 604 12.03 -22.70 8.33
CA LEU A 604 12.07 -21.23 8.31
C LEU A 604 11.23 -20.62 9.45
N VAL A 605 10.00 -21.10 9.63
CA VAL A 605 9.14 -20.65 10.74
C VAL A 605 9.79 -20.91 12.09
N ALA A 606 10.37 -22.10 12.30
CA ALA A 606 11.06 -22.47 13.53
C ALA A 606 12.32 -21.62 13.80
N SER A 607 13.03 -21.21 12.73
CA SER A 607 14.25 -20.38 12.86
C SER A 607 13.98 -18.95 13.33
N GLY A 608 12.77 -18.45 13.12
CA GLY A 608 12.43 -17.06 13.42
C GLY A 608 12.99 -16.02 12.44
N VAL A 609 13.73 -16.43 11.42
CA VAL A 609 14.37 -15.52 10.45
C VAL A 609 13.35 -14.99 9.43
N THR A 610 13.43 -13.69 9.13
CA THR A 610 12.69 -13.06 8.03
C THR A 610 13.59 -13.04 6.78
N LEU A 611 13.09 -13.58 5.67
CA LEU A 611 13.83 -13.59 4.42
C LEU A 611 13.53 -12.34 3.58
N PRO A 612 14.53 -11.67 3.01
CA PRO A 612 14.36 -10.54 2.11
C PRO A 612 14.06 -10.99 0.68
N ALA A 613 13.16 -11.94 0.50
CA ALA A 613 12.74 -12.41 -0.81
C ALA A 613 11.62 -11.53 -1.36
N GLU A 614 11.66 -11.29 -2.66
CA GLU A 614 10.59 -10.57 -3.36
C GLU A 614 9.42 -11.49 -3.69
N HIS A 615 9.70 -12.78 -3.97
CA HIS A 615 8.69 -13.79 -4.23
C HIS A 615 9.01 -15.11 -3.52
N TYR A 616 7.97 -15.77 -3.04
CA TYR A 616 8.02 -17.06 -2.37
C TYR A 616 7.23 -18.09 -3.19
N LEU A 617 7.89 -19.10 -3.72
CA LEU A 617 7.26 -20.20 -4.40
C LEU A 617 7.05 -21.34 -3.41
N LEU A 618 5.81 -21.70 -3.15
CA LEU A 618 5.46 -22.75 -2.23
C LEU A 618 5.12 -24.05 -2.99
N ASP A 619 5.86 -25.12 -2.73
CA ASP A 619 5.64 -26.44 -3.35
C ASP A 619 4.41 -27.16 -2.78
N PHE A 620 3.40 -26.40 -2.38
CA PHE A 620 2.15 -26.92 -1.85
C PHE A 620 1.00 -25.98 -2.16
N ARG A 621 -0.22 -26.49 -2.14
CA ARG A 621 -1.44 -25.73 -2.43
C ARG A 621 -1.81 -24.86 -1.23
N ARG A 622 -2.47 -23.74 -1.51
CA ARG A 622 -2.95 -22.85 -0.46
C ARG A 622 -3.87 -23.56 0.54
N ASP A 623 -4.80 -24.37 0.03
CA ASP A 623 -5.80 -25.06 0.84
C ASP A 623 -5.23 -26.20 1.71
N ASP A 624 -4.01 -26.64 1.39
CA ASP A 624 -3.33 -27.73 2.09
C ASP A 624 -2.44 -27.22 3.24
N ILE A 625 -2.44 -25.91 3.54
CA ILE A 625 -1.56 -25.33 4.55
C ILE A 625 -2.23 -25.35 5.92
N ALA A 626 -1.61 -26.04 6.87
CA ALA A 626 -2.02 -25.95 8.26
C ALA A 626 -1.88 -24.52 8.80
N ALA A 627 -2.87 -24.04 9.55
CA ALA A 627 -2.85 -22.69 10.12
C ALA A 627 -1.59 -22.43 10.99
N SER A 628 -1.09 -23.45 11.66
CA SER A 628 0.15 -23.39 12.47
C SER A 628 1.39 -23.08 11.66
N LEU A 629 1.43 -23.41 10.38
CA LEU A 629 2.52 -23.07 9.46
C LEU A 629 2.24 -21.76 8.74
N TRP A 630 1.01 -21.58 8.25
CA TRP A 630 0.64 -20.44 7.45
C TRP A 630 0.69 -19.13 8.23
N THR A 631 0.10 -19.10 9.42
CA THR A 631 0.01 -17.89 10.22
C THR A 631 1.38 -17.27 10.51
N PRO A 632 2.38 -17.99 11.05
CA PRO A 632 3.72 -17.43 11.26
C PRO A 632 4.42 -17.04 9.95
N LEU A 633 4.28 -17.83 8.89
CA LEU A 633 4.90 -17.55 7.61
C LEU A 633 4.36 -16.26 7.00
N ALA A 634 3.03 -16.12 6.99
CA ALA A 634 2.33 -14.97 6.44
C ALA A 634 2.47 -13.70 7.30
N HIS A 635 2.77 -13.83 8.58
CA HIS A 635 3.05 -12.68 9.45
C HIS A 635 4.42 -12.05 9.22
N ARG A 636 5.41 -12.88 8.90
CA ARG A 636 6.79 -12.40 8.71
C ARG A 636 7.09 -11.96 7.30
N HIS A 637 6.29 -12.42 6.34
CA HIS A 637 6.56 -12.19 4.92
C HIS A 637 5.31 -11.62 4.24
N ASN A 638 5.51 -10.72 3.29
CA ASN A 638 4.40 -10.11 2.56
C ASN A 638 3.61 -11.18 1.78
N ARG A 639 2.34 -11.36 2.15
CA ARG A 639 1.44 -12.37 1.58
C ARG A 639 1.23 -12.23 0.07
N ASN A 640 1.32 -11.02 -0.47
CA ASN A 640 1.20 -10.76 -1.92
C ASN A 640 2.34 -11.38 -2.73
N ASN A 641 3.42 -11.78 -2.08
CA ASN A 641 4.59 -12.33 -2.73
C ASN A 641 4.58 -13.86 -2.76
N PHE A 642 3.52 -14.51 -2.23
CA PHE A 642 3.40 -15.96 -2.25
C PHE A 642 2.73 -16.47 -3.52
N LEU A 643 3.37 -17.44 -4.16
CA LEU A 643 2.83 -18.23 -5.27
C LEU A 643 2.75 -19.69 -4.84
N TYR A 644 1.62 -20.31 -5.11
CA TYR A 644 1.29 -21.67 -4.67
C TYR A 644 1.35 -22.64 -5.83
N ALA A 645 1.76 -23.88 -5.58
CA ALA A 645 1.69 -24.94 -6.57
C ALA A 645 0.24 -25.14 -7.04
N THR A 646 0.03 -25.26 -8.35
CA THR A 646 -1.28 -25.53 -8.95
C THR A 646 -1.68 -27.00 -8.77
N ALA A 647 -2.98 -27.28 -8.88
CA ALA A 647 -3.52 -28.61 -8.62
C ALA A 647 -2.92 -29.74 -9.45
N ASP A 648 -2.56 -29.41 -10.70
CA ASP A 648 -2.27 -30.43 -11.72
C ASP A 648 -0.77 -30.54 -12.04
N ASN A 649 0.07 -29.64 -11.50
CA ASN A 649 1.47 -29.65 -11.88
C ASN A 649 2.36 -28.91 -10.84
N SER A 650 3.27 -29.62 -10.19
CA SER A 650 4.26 -29.06 -9.27
C SER A 650 5.29 -28.11 -9.94
N THR A 651 5.22 -27.92 -11.23
CA THR A 651 6.06 -26.97 -11.99
C THR A 651 5.35 -25.65 -12.29
N LEU A 652 4.07 -25.51 -11.92
CA LEU A 652 3.28 -24.29 -12.08
C LEU A 652 2.94 -23.69 -10.72
N TYR A 653 3.14 -22.38 -10.58
CA TYR A 653 2.84 -21.60 -9.39
C TYR A 653 1.96 -20.41 -9.75
N SER A 654 0.92 -20.16 -8.98
CA SER A 654 0.02 -19.03 -9.19
C SER A 654 -0.24 -18.25 -7.90
N THR A 655 -0.56 -16.98 -8.03
CA THR A 655 -1.06 -16.15 -6.92
C THR A 655 -2.48 -16.60 -6.58
N GLY A 656 -2.63 -17.63 -5.77
CA GLY A 656 -3.87 -18.15 -5.22
C GLY A 656 -5.11 -17.94 -6.10
N GLY A 657 -5.64 -18.98 -6.67
CA GLY A 657 -6.96 -18.93 -7.27
C GLY A 657 -8.00 -18.56 -6.20
N ASN A 658 -9.03 -17.87 -6.60
CA ASN A 658 -10.17 -17.29 -5.89
C ASN A 658 -10.48 -17.83 -4.51
#